data_25b1ee556062c1d8d5e654f6cbba3b90
#
_entry.id   25b1ee556062c1d8d5e654f6cbba3b90
#
_cell.length_a   1.000
_cell.length_b   1.000
_cell.length_c   1.000
_cell.angle_alpha   90.00
_cell.angle_beta   90.00
_cell.angle_gamma   90.00
#
_symmetry.space_group_name_H-M   'P 1'
#
loop_
_entity.id
_entity.type
_entity.pdbx_description
1 polymer ?
#
loop_
_entity_poly.entity_id
_entity_poly.type
_entity_poly.pdbx_seq_one_letter_code
_entity_poly.pdbx_strand_id
1 'polypeptide(L)'
;MDRIPVAVFIVSILLSPLIGSISAQSDSHQISAMMADDFQNLGIGHSQDAPLQADIWWDPDSNWWETTSLDSDRNGIHDSLQNEEGRVNVGLSYSRTVMKSDIDFLLSIGYNVSVQLPVVNALLIGDVDASDVWNLSKVEGVIMVERYGSVVFYGDVQTPAVKARNSTEYPIGAWDLGVSGEGINIAMVDTGVDNEHPGLNGKFVAGYDAVCFVHSDPQCILAGGRQDDGSFDPDDGNQHGTACMGMASANGIDADGTQTDYYGAAPESMLVDVRIGTDVGAGPFENYLLEQEFYESAMNGLQWILDHRDDAWPGVSEQNHGIDIISLSWGITSHEGGGSDGSDMHSRILDEAMELGVAVSNAAGNDGENNDGLSGMSASSLSITVASTDDKNTIDRDDDTIASYSSRGPRKDNGDQNPLNELIPEISAPGTNIIQAEGCVSSGGCNNFMGGDASGNTYTGRGSGTSYAAPAVTGIVALVWEANENLTPLQIKEILKHTSERRGEASAPEIDPYWNREFGYGIVDALASVELAKFLKESGRTPIIDPSLQNHLISTNQSENGFLNVTGHSWGQAGSVDRVEYRIDGGEWIETTYSATPSEIGALTPFTWHILMDTKKMSSGNHTIEVHSVSGEWRSLPVFSEFSSNSSNAESDYFSPVILGVVVLFALGWATSIALSGSMSPISALRLAEKSLLKRGNDDSTILVAEIIG
;
A
#
# COMPACT_ATOMS: atom_id res chain seq x y z
N MET A 1 -10.15 -50.25 -35.94
CA MET A 1 -11.17 -50.21 -34.89
C MET A 1 -10.47 -49.66 -33.68
N ASP A 2 -10.65 -48.54 -33.27
CA ASP A 2 -11.39 -47.37 -33.09
C ASP A 2 -10.55 -46.31 -32.39
N ARG A 3 -10.21 -45.24 -33.06
CA ARG A 3 -9.51 -44.08 -32.45
C ARG A 3 -10.20 -42.78 -32.78
N ILE A 4 -11.48 -42.65 -32.41
CA ILE A 4 -12.25 -41.41 -32.68
C ILE A 4 -13.11 -40.87 -31.52
N PRO A 5 -12.93 -41.15 -30.23
CA PRO A 5 -13.62 -40.32 -29.27
C PRO A 5 -12.76 -39.31 -28.48
N VAL A 6 -11.44 -39.30 -28.63
CA VAL A 6 -10.61 -38.40 -27.78
C VAL A 6 -10.52 -36.96 -28.30
N ALA A 7 -10.62 -36.79 -29.64
CA ALA A 7 -10.49 -35.45 -30.23
C ALA A 7 -11.72 -34.54 -30.04
N VAL A 8 -12.92 -35.12 -29.87
CA VAL A 8 -14.15 -34.36 -29.66
C VAL A 8 -14.29 -33.88 -28.24
N PHE A 9 -13.69 -34.59 -27.26
CA PHE A 9 -13.73 -34.20 -25.85
C PHE A 9 -12.76 -33.05 -25.53
N ILE A 10 -11.63 -32.99 -26.25
CA ILE A 10 -10.61 -31.92 -26.06
C ILE A 10 -11.10 -30.58 -26.64
N VAL A 11 -11.88 -30.57 -27.72
CA VAL A 11 -12.44 -29.34 -28.29
C VAL A 11 -13.56 -28.76 -27.43
N SER A 12 -14.27 -29.60 -26.67
CA SER A 12 -15.34 -29.12 -25.77
C SER A 12 -14.78 -28.52 -24.46
N ILE A 13 -13.58 -28.92 -24.06
CA ILE A 13 -12.92 -28.37 -22.84
C ILE A 13 -12.17 -27.06 -23.15
N LEU A 14 -11.74 -26.86 -24.41
CA LEU A 14 -11.04 -25.65 -24.83
C LEU A 14 -11.97 -24.47 -25.19
N LEU A 15 -13.29 -24.69 -25.26
CA LEU A 15 -14.28 -23.63 -25.54
C LEU A 15 -15.02 -23.16 -24.27
N SER A 16 -14.90 -23.86 -23.15
CA SER A 16 -15.57 -23.50 -21.91
C SER A 16 -14.93 -22.30 -21.16
N PRO A 17 -13.60 -22.06 -21.18
CA PRO A 17 -13.03 -20.91 -20.49
C PRO A 17 -13.23 -19.57 -21.20
N LEU A 18 -13.50 -19.59 -22.51
CA LEU A 18 -13.71 -18.35 -23.28
C LEU A 18 -15.11 -17.72 -23.08
N ILE A 19 -16.05 -18.46 -22.49
CA ILE A 19 -17.39 -17.95 -22.22
C ILE A 19 -17.49 -17.48 -20.75
N GLY A 20 -16.66 -18.02 -19.84
CA GLY A 20 -16.64 -17.62 -18.44
C GLY A 20 -15.94 -16.27 -18.19
N SER A 21 -14.92 -15.93 -18.96
CA SER A 21 -14.19 -14.66 -18.80
C SER A 21 -14.98 -13.43 -19.31
N ILE A 22 -15.99 -13.64 -20.16
CA ILE A 22 -16.86 -12.55 -20.64
C ILE A 22 -17.93 -12.16 -19.59
N SER A 23 -18.33 -13.10 -18.71
CA SER A 23 -19.34 -12.80 -17.68
C SER A 23 -18.76 -12.11 -16.44
N ALA A 24 -17.54 -12.36 -16.06
CA ALA A 24 -16.91 -11.72 -14.91
C ALA A 24 -16.60 -10.23 -15.18
N GLN A 25 -16.23 -9.88 -16.42
CA GLN A 25 -16.05 -8.48 -16.82
C GLN A 25 -17.38 -7.69 -16.87
N SER A 26 -18.52 -8.35 -17.10
CA SER A 26 -19.82 -7.66 -17.12
C SER A 26 -20.30 -7.27 -15.73
N ASP A 27 -19.96 -8.03 -14.69
CA ASP A 27 -20.47 -7.77 -13.34
C ASP A 27 -19.73 -6.61 -12.66
N SER A 28 -18.41 -6.48 -12.86
CA SER A 28 -17.66 -5.31 -12.38
C SER A 28 -18.10 -4.01 -13.09
N HIS A 29 -18.44 -4.09 -14.36
CA HIS A 29 -18.99 -2.94 -15.10
C HIS A 29 -20.41 -2.56 -14.67
N GLN A 30 -21.23 -3.52 -14.23
CA GLN A 30 -22.57 -3.23 -13.72
C GLN A 30 -22.52 -2.52 -12.36
N ILE A 31 -21.60 -2.91 -11.47
CA ILE A 31 -21.43 -2.24 -10.18
C ILE A 31 -20.95 -0.81 -10.38
N SER A 32 -19.98 -0.58 -11.26
CA SER A 32 -19.50 0.76 -11.59
C SER A 32 -20.57 1.64 -12.23
N ALA A 33 -21.42 1.08 -13.10
CA ALA A 33 -22.52 1.79 -13.73
C ALA A 33 -23.63 2.15 -12.72
N MET A 34 -23.95 1.25 -11.79
CA MET A 34 -24.89 1.52 -10.71
C MET A 34 -24.42 2.67 -9.80
N MET A 35 -23.14 2.65 -9.42
CA MET A 35 -22.55 3.73 -8.62
C MET A 35 -22.56 5.08 -9.35
N ALA A 36 -22.36 5.07 -10.67
CA ALA A 36 -22.42 6.28 -11.49
C ALA A 36 -23.84 6.88 -11.53
N ASP A 37 -24.85 6.03 -11.66
CA ASP A 37 -26.25 6.48 -11.69
C ASP A 37 -26.69 7.02 -10.31
N ASP A 38 -26.29 6.37 -9.23
CA ASP A 38 -26.55 6.83 -7.87
C ASP A 38 -25.84 8.16 -7.59
N PHE A 39 -24.61 8.29 -8.02
CA PHE A 39 -23.82 9.50 -7.89
C PHE A 39 -24.42 10.66 -8.71
N GLN A 40 -24.90 10.41 -9.91
CA GLN A 40 -25.62 11.39 -10.73
C GLN A 40 -26.93 11.85 -10.08
N ASN A 41 -27.63 10.93 -9.41
CA ASN A 41 -28.87 11.24 -8.71
C ASN A 41 -28.66 12.09 -7.46
N LEU A 42 -27.48 12.06 -6.85
CA LEU A 42 -27.10 12.94 -5.74
C LEU A 42 -26.78 14.37 -6.20
N GLY A 43 -26.70 14.62 -7.52
CA GLY A 43 -26.39 15.93 -8.09
C GLY A 43 -24.94 16.39 -7.91
N ILE A 44 -24.10 15.53 -7.38
CA ILE A 44 -22.69 15.83 -7.12
C ILE A 44 -21.92 15.75 -8.44
N GLY A 45 -21.23 16.83 -8.80
CA GLY A 45 -20.40 16.87 -10.01
C GLY A 45 -21.12 17.01 -11.35
N HIS A 46 -22.47 17.05 -11.37
CA HIS A 46 -23.25 17.02 -12.62
C HIS A 46 -24.21 18.15 -12.79
N SER A 47 -24.55 18.84 -11.73
CA SER A 47 -25.58 19.86 -11.73
C SER A 47 -24.93 21.21 -11.49
N GLN A 48 -25.32 22.21 -12.29
CA GLN A 48 -25.02 23.61 -11.98
C GLN A 48 -25.64 24.04 -10.62
N ASP A 49 -26.59 23.24 -10.11
CA ASP A 49 -27.23 23.42 -8.82
C ASP A 49 -26.55 22.64 -7.70
N ALA A 50 -25.55 21.78 -8.00
CA ALA A 50 -24.69 21.22 -6.95
C ALA A 50 -23.98 22.38 -6.28
N PRO A 51 -24.13 22.59 -4.97
CA PRO A 51 -23.43 23.65 -4.29
C PRO A 51 -21.94 23.36 -4.44
N LEU A 52 -21.29 24.07 -5.33
CA LEU A 52 -19.84 24.15 -5.34
C LEU A 52 -19.47 24.81 -4.03
N GLN A 53 -19.11 24.00 -3.08
CA GLN A 53 -18.68 24.48 -1.78
C GLN A 53 -17.21 24.90 -1.87
N ALA A 54 -16.91 25.78 -2.84
CA ALA A 54 -15.60 26.40 -2.94
C ALA A 54 -15.22 27.15 -1.64
N ASP A 55 -16.19 27.37 -0.79
CA ASP A 55 -16.00 27.98 0.53
C ASP A 55 -15.74 26.95 1.64
N ILE A 56 -15.80 25.66 1.36
CA ILE A 56 -15.50 24.56 2.27
C ILE A 56 -14.21 23.91 1.80
N TRP A 57 -13.17 24.66 1.78
CA TRP A 57 -11.88 24.13 1.43
C TRP A 57 -10.98 24.01 2.64
N TRP A 58 -10.19 22.95 2.63
CA TRP A 58 -8.97 22.88 3.40
C TRP A 58 -8.18 24.18 3.27
N ASP A 59 -7.89 24.79 4.40
CA ASP A 59 -7.03 25.96 4.50
C ASP A 59 -5.60 25.44 4.78
N PRO A 60 -4.71 25.45 3.80
CA PRO A 60 -3.33 24.98 3.99
C PRO A 60 -2.54 25.84 4.98
N ASP A 61 -3.03 27.03 5.31
CA ASP A 61 -2.41 27.94 6.29
C ASP A 61 -2.97 27.75 7.72
N SER A 62 -3.97 26.87 7.92
CA SER A 62 -4.49 26.57 9.26
C SER A 62 -3.50 25.69 10.03
N ASN A 63 -3.34 25.97 11.31
CA ASN A 63 -2.55 25.12 12.19
C ASN A 63 -3.39 23.91 12.62
N TRP A 64 -2.85 22.71 12.52
CA TRP A 64 -3.55 21.47 12.87
C TRP A 64 -4.16 21.49 14.29
N TRP A 65 -3.49 22.11 15.26
CA TRP A 65 -3.97 22.20 16.64
C TRP A 65 -5.14 23.17 16.83
N GLU A 66 -5.47 23.96 15.84
CA GLU A 66 -6.63 24.86 15.85
C GLU A 66 -7.88 24.19 15.30
N THR A 67 -7.72 23.12 14.51
CA THR A 67 -8.81 22.43 13.82
C THR A 67 -9.07 21.04 14.36
N THR A 68 -8.06 20.33 14.88
CA THR A 68 -8.15 18.93 15.33
C THR A 68 -9.39 18.63 16.18
N SER A 69 -10.00 17.47 15.95
CA SER A 69 -11.11 16.96 16.78
C SER A 69 -10.66 16.31 18.08
N LEU A 70 -9.35 16.10 18.27
CA LEU A 70 -8.77 15.49 19.48
C LEU A 70 -8.88 16.38 20.73
N ASP A 71 -9.04 17.67 20.55
CA ASP A 71 -9.23 18.70 21.59
C ASP A 71 -10.50 19.51 21.27
N SER A 72 -11.66 18.96 21.62
CA SER A 72 -12.96 19.52 21.24
C SER A 72 -13.27 20.87 21.89
N ASP A 73 -12.74 21.13 23.08
CA ASP A 73 -12.93 22.37 23.84
C ASP A 73 -11.78 23.38 23.68
N ARG A 74 -10.78 23.05 22.84
CA ARG A 74 -9.64 23.94 22.53
C ARG A 74 -8.82 24.35 23.73
N ASN A 75 -8.66 23.48 24.69
CA ASN A 75 -7.89 23.77 25.91
C ASN A 75 -6.40 23.37 25.82
N GLY A 76 -5.99 22.72 24.73
CA GLY A 76 -4.65 22.20 24.49
C GLY A 76 -4.41 20.87 25.18
N ILE A 77 -5.46 20.09 25.45
CA ILE A 77 -5.40 18.78 26.07
C ILE A 77 -6.30 17.82 25.28
N HIS A 78 -5.76 16.72 24.84
CA HIS A 78 -6.53 15.65 24.20
C HIS A 78 -7.71 15.23 25.09
N ASP A 79 -8.92 15.13 24.50
CA ASP A 79 -10.16 14.87 25.24
C ASP A 79 -10.12 13.59 26.09
N SER A 80 -9.36 12.58 25.67
CA SER A 80 -9.17 11.33 26.44
C SER A 80 -8.45 11.52 27.77
N LEU A 81 -7.77 12.64 27.98
CA LEU A 81 -7.07 12.97 29.24
C LEU A 81 -7.92 13.77 30.23
N GLN A 82 -9.08 14.28 29.82
CA GLN A 82 -9.83 15.25 30.62
C GLN A 82 -10.45 14.67 31.89
N ASN A 83 -10.69 13.37 31.97
CA ASN A 83 -11.31 12.70 33.11
C ASN A 83 -10.47 11.57 33.68
N GLU A 84 -9.20 11.52 33.30
CA GLU A 84 -8.29 10.48 33.77
C GLU A 84 -7.90 10.70 35.24
N GLU A 85 -7.70 9.57 35.93
CA GLU A 85 -7.23 9.55 37.31
C GLU A 85 -5.97 8.66 37.41
N GLY A 86 -5.08 8.97 38.33
CA GLY A 86 -3.86 8.20 38.54
C GLY A 86 -2.69 8.65 37.67
N ARG A 87 -1.99 7.70 37.06
CA ARG A 87 -0.77 7.97 36.27
C ARG A 87 -1.06 7.77 34.79
N VAL A 88 -0.57 8.70 33.97
CA VAL A 88 -0.76 8.70 32.51
C VAL A 88 0.56 8.97 31.81
N ASN A 89 0.66 8.53 30.55
CA ASN A 89 1.77 8.82 29.68
C ASN A 89 1.35 9.87 28.66
N VAL A 90 2.14 10.92 28.51
CA VAL A 90 1.76 12.06 27.68
C VAL A 90 2.85 12.48 26.70
N GLY A 91 2.43 12.92 25.53
CA GLY A 91 3.22 13.65 24.58
C GLY A 91 2.95 15.14 24.69
N LEU A 92 4.00 15.96 24.60
CA LEU A 92 3.90 17.41 24.55
C LEU A 92 4.30 17.88 23.16
N SER A 93 3.34 18.35 22.37
CA SER A 93 3.58 18.96 21.07
C SER A 93 3.80 20.46 21.21
N TYR A 94 4.79 21.00 20.53
CA TYR A 94 5.19 22.40 20.58
C TYR A 94 4.91 23.12 19.26
N SER A 95 4.50 24.38 19.34
CA SER A 95 4.34 25.26 18.16
C SER A 95 5.66 25.69 17.51
N ARG A 96 6.78 25.32 18.08
CA ARG A 96 8.14 25.67 17.65
C ARG A 96 9.11 24.52 17.93
N THR A 97 10.28 24.61 17.35
CA THR A 97 11.35 23.66 17.65
C THR A 97 11.60 23.57 19.16
N VAL A 98 11.62 22.36 19.68
CA VAL A 98 11.95 22.07 21.08
C VAL A 98 13.39 22.46 21.38
N MET A 99 13.59 23.16 22.48
CA MET A 99 14.90 23.63 22.92
C MET A 99 15.36 22.87 24.17
N LYS A 100 16.66 22.79 24.37
CA LYS A 100 17.21 22.23 25.61
C LYS A 100 16.64 22.85 26.88
N SER A 101 16.31 24.15 26.88
CA SER A 101 15.65 24.85 28.00
C SER A 101 14.30 24.27 28.35
N ASP A 102 13.55 23.74 27.37
CA ASP A 102 12.25 23.12 27.60
C ASP A 102 12.41 21.81 28.38
N ILE A 103 13.39 21.00 27.99
CA ILE A 103 13.74 19.76 28.66
C ILE A 103 14.27 20.03 30.09
N ASP A 104 15.18 21.00 30.22
CA ASP A 104 15.74 21.39 31.52
C ASP A 104 14.63 21.94 32.47
N PHE A 105 13.61 22.62 31.91
CA PHE A 105 12.44 23.08 32.67
C PHE A 105 11.59 21.92 33.16
N LEU A 106 11.22 20.97 32.26
CA LEU A 106 10.43 19.80 32.64
C LEU A 106 11.13 18.96 33.72
N LEU A 107 12.43 18.76 33.59
CA LEU A 107 13.23 18.09 34.62
C LEU A 107 13.21 18.85 35.94
N SER A 108 13.24 20.18 35.91
CA SER A 108 13.23 21.03 37.13
C SER A 108 11.90 20.94 37.90
N ILE A 109 10.80 20.59 37.23
CA ILE A 109 9.48 20.39 37.84
C ILE A 109 9.18 18.92 38.13
N GLY A 110 10.14 18.01 37.90
CA GLY A 110 10.10 16.59 38.28
C GLY A 110 9.73 15.62 37.19
N TYR A 111 9.66 16.04 35.92
CA TYR A 111 9.37 15.15 34.80
C TYR A 111 10.60 14.89 33.94
N ASN A 112 10.89 13.62 33.68
CA ASN A 112 11.91 13.18 32.74
C ASN A 112 11.31 13.07 31.34
N VAL A 113 12.01 13.61 30.35
CA VAL A 113 11.71 13.37 28.95
C VAL A 113 12.28 12.01 28.55
N SER A 114 11.44 11.08 28.17
CA SER A 114 11.83 9.74 27.73
C SER A 114 12.33 9.78 26.28
N VAL A 115 11.61 10.45 25.40
CA VAL A 115 11.93 10.55 23.97
C VAL A 115 11.76 11.99 23.47
N GLN A 116 12.64 12.40 22.56
CA GLN A 116 12.55 13.64 21.82
C GLN A 116 12.22 13.34 20.36
N LEU A 117 11.22 14.03 19.82
CA LEU A 117 10.74 13.88 18.45
C LEU A 117 10.92 15.21 17.70
N PRO A 118 12.17 15.58 17.30
CA PRO A 118 12.45 16.87 16.68
C PRO A 118 11.66 17.13 15.40
N VAL A 119 11.41 16.08 14.62
CA VAL A 119 10.72 16.16 13.31
C VAL A 119 9.30 16.70 13.44
N VAL A 120 8.61 16.40 14.56
CA VAL A 120 7.24 16.88 14.86
C VAL A 120 7.19 17.85 16.04
N ASN A 121 8.35 18.34 16.51
CA ASN A 121 8.48 19.25 17.63
C ASN A 121 7.78 18.76 18.91
N ALA A 122 7.94 17.48 19.26
CA ALA A 122 7.29 16.87 20.40
C ALA A 122 8.26 16.20 21.38
N LEU A 123 7.79 15.99 22.62
CA LEU A 123 8.49 15.29 23.69
C LEU A 123 7.57 14.24 24.31
N LEU A 124 8.08 13.05 24.61
CA LEU A 124 7.35 12.04 25.37
C LEU A 124 7.77 12.07 26.85
N ILE A 125 6.78 11.99 27.73
CA ILE A 125 6.96 11.98 29.19
C ILE A 125 6.11 10.85 29.76
N GLY A 126 6.74 9.88 30.40
CA GLY A 126 6.06 8.80 31.09
C GLY A 126 5.71 9.15 32.55
N ASP A 127 4.76 8.40 33.10
CA ASP A 127 4.43 8.38 34.52
C ASP A 127 4.07 9.78 35.09
N VAL A 128 3.22 10.51 34.39
CA VAL A 128 2.68 11.82 34.79
C VAL A 128 1.45 11.62 35.64
N ASP A 129 1.30 12.38 36.74
CA ASP A 129 0.05 12.43 37.48
C ASP A 129 -1.03 13.12 36.63
N ALA A 130 -2.17 12.48 36.44
CA ALA A 130 -3.25 13.02 35.60
C ALA A 130 -3.70 14.42 36.04
N SER A 131 -3.59 14.73 37.35
CA SER A 131 -3.89 16.08 37.89
C SER A 131 -2.93 17.18 37.39
N ASP A 132 -1.75 16.79 36.89
CA ASP A 132 -0.73 17.73 36.39
C ASP A 132 -0.84 17.99 34.88
N VAL A 133 -1.65 17.24 34.15
CA VAL A 133 -1.84 17.41 32.71
C VAL A 133 -2.22 18.83 32.34
N TRP A 134 -3.12 19.45 33.16
CA TRP A 134 -3.48 20.84 33.00
C TRP A 134 -2.30 21.82 33.15
N ASN A 135 -1.38 21.53 34.05
CA ASN A 135 -0.19 22.36 34.26
C ASN A 135 0.77 22.22 33.07
N LEU A 136 0.91 21.01 32.51
CA LEU A 136 1.73 20.74 31.35
C LEU A 136 1.20 21.47 30.10
N SER A 137 -0.12 21.57 29.92
CA SER A 137 -0.69 22.32 28.78
C SER A 137 -0.42 23.83 28.86
N LYS A 138 0.02 24.35 29.99
CA LYS A 138 0.37 25.78 30.18
C LYS A 138 1.88 26.02 30.07
N VAL A 139 2.68 25.01 29.81
CA VAL A 139 4.13 25.19 29.58
C VAL A 139 4.32 26.03 28.32
N GLU A 140 5.27 26.93 28.34
CA GLU A 140 5.52 27.87 27.24
C GLU A 140 5.89 27.11 25.94
N GLY A 141 5.12 27.35 24.90
CA GLY A 141 5.29 26.72 23.58
C GLY A 141 4.53 25.43 23.38
N VAL A 142 4.01 24.79 24.42
CA VAL A 142 3.14 23.63 24.31
C VAL A 142 1.80 24.05 23.72
N ILE A 143 1.37 23.32 22.69
CA ILE A 143 0.10 23.53 21.98
C ILE A 143 -0.88 22.39 22.19
N MET A 144 -0.36 21.17 22.47
CA MET A 144 -1.18 20.01 22.74
C MET A 144 -0.48 19.09 23.75
N VAL A 145 -1.25 18.58 24.70
CA VAL A 145 -0.89 17.43 25.55
C VAL A 145 -1.69 16.23 25.07
N GLU A 146 -1.01 15.25 24.51
CA GLU A 146 -1.61 14.06 23.93
C GLU A 146 -1.41 12.87 24.88
N ARG A 147 -2.31 11.87 24.80
CA ARG A 147 -2.10 10.59 25.47
C ARG A 147 -1.44 9.61 24.51
N TYR A 148 -0.51 8.81 25.00
CA TYR A 148 -0.10 7.59 24.31
C TYR A 148 -0.40 6.35 25.17
N GLY A 149 -0.78 5.28 24.52
CA GLY A 149 -1.30 4.06 25.17
C GLY A 149 -0.61 2.78 24.69
N SER A 150 -1.25 1.67 24.99
CA SER A 150 -0.75 0.32 24.71
C SER A 150 -0.65 0.01 23.21
N VAL A 151 0.33 -0.81 22.85
CA VAL A 151 0.57 -1.34 21.51
C VAL A 151 0.23 -2.83 21.47
N VAL A 152 -0.32 -3.33 20.36
CA VAL A 152 -0.80 -4.71 20.20
C VAL A 152 -0.30 -5.31 18.89
N PHE A 153 0.02 -6.63 18.84
CA PHE A 153 0.63 -7.33 17.69
C PHE A 153 -0.25 -8.46 17.12
N TYR A 154 -0.07 -8.80 15.82
CA TYR A 154 -0.98 -9.72 15.08
C TYR A 154 -0.33 -10.34 13.82
N GLY A 155 -0.86 -11.41 13.15
CA GLY A 155 -0.23 -12.09 12.09
C GLY A 155 -0.69 -13.02 11.01
N ASP A 156 -0.35 -12.99 9.65
CA ASP A 156 -0.16 -14.08 8.63
C ASP A 156 -0.32 -13.79 7.09
N VAL A 157 0.26 -14.57 6.07
CA VAL A 157 0.42 -14.25 4.61
C VAL A 157 -0.06 -15.22 3.53
N GLN A 158 -0.46 -14.66 2.29
CA GLN A 158 -0.51 -15.41 1.01
C GLN A 158 -0.12 -14.56 -0.24
N THR A 159 1.07 -14.76 -0.79
CA THR A 159 1.58 -13.97 -1.93
C THR A 159 0.92 -14.22 -3.30
N PRO A 160 0.43 -15.43 -3.64
CA PRO A 160 -0.33 -15.61 -4.89
C PRO A 160 -1.65 -14.87 -4.94
N ALA A 161 -2.35 -14.73 -3.81
CA ALA A 161 -3.63 -14.03 -3.73
C ALA A 161 -3.51 -12.52 -3.99
N VAL A 162 -2.34 -11.90 -3.72
CA VAL A 162 -2.07 -10.51 -4.09
C VAL A 162 -1.43 -10.36 -5.46
N LYS A 163 -1.29 -11.45 -6.23
CA LYS A 163 -0.69 -11.50 -7.57
C LYS A 163 0.77 -11.00 -7.61
N ALA A 164 1.50 -11.13 -6.50
CA ALA A 164 2.94 -10.90 -6.50
C ALA A 164 3.65 -11.98 -7.30
N ARG A 165 3.29 -13.25 -7.11
CA ARG A 165 3.76 -14.37 -7.94
C ARG A 165 2.62 -15.03 -8.73
N ASN A 166 2.98 -15.71 -9.81
CA ASN A 166 2.01 -16.45 -10.62
C ASN A 166 1.45 -17.68 -9.87
N SER A 167 0.31 -18.14 -10.33
CA SER A 167 -0.39 -19.32 -9.82
C SER A 167 -1.23 -19.98 -10.91
N THR A 168 -1.96 -21.04 -10.54
CA THR A 168 -2.94 -21.65 -11.47
C THR A 168 -4.12 -20.73 -11.76
N GLU A 169 -4.50 -19.89 -10.80
CA GLU A 169 -5.60 -18.95 -10.94
C GLU A 169 -5.16 -17.68 -11.67
N TYR A 170 -4.01 -17.15 -11.29
CA TYR A 170 -3.37 -15.98 -11.92
C TYR A 170 -2.07 -16.41 -12.60
N PRO A 171 -2.10 -16.74 -13.91
CA PRO A 171 -0.93 -17.29 -14.62
C PRO A 171 0.27 -16.35 -14.75
N ILE A 172 0.06 -15.05 -14.48
CA ILE A 172 1.10 -14.02 -14.48
C ILE A 172 1.01 -13.28 -13.15
N GLY A 173 2.15 -13.09 -12.49
CA GLY A 173 2.31 -12.26 -11.31
C GLY A 173 3.32 -11.14 -11.53
N ALA A 174 3.48 -10.23 -10.56
CA ALA A 174 4.42 -9.12 -10.65
C ALA A 174 5.87 -9.59 -10.88
N TRP A 175 6.28 -10.72 -10.29
CA TRP A 175 7.63 -11.28 -10.47
C TRP A 175 7.92 -11.69 -11.93
N ASP A 176 6.90 -12.08 -12.69
CA ASP A 176 7.08 -12.41 -14.11
C ASP A 176 7.43 -11.16 -14.94
N LEU A 177 7.23 -9.97 -14.40
CA LEU A 177 7.65 -8.69 -14.98
C LEU A 177 9.10 -8.33 -14.65
N GLY A 178 9.80 -9.17 -13.87
CA GLY A 178 11.22 -9.03 -13.55
C GLY A 178 11.48 -8.06 -12.40
N VAL A 179 10.63 -8.05 -11.39
CA VAL A 179 10.80 -7.35 -10.12
C VAL A 179 10.71 -8.35 -8.96
N SER A 180 11.46 -8.10 -7.88
CA SER A 180 11.60 -8.98 -6.72
C SER A 180 11.83 -8.22 -5.41
N GLY A 181 11.93 -6.88 -5.47
CA GLY A 181 12.29 -5.98 -4.37
C GLY A 181 13.79 -5.67 -4.30
N GLU A 182 14.57 -5.99 -5.35
CA GLU A 182 16.01 -5.74 -5.37
C GLU A 182 16.33 -4.25 -5.21
N GLY A 183 17.25 -3.94 -4.28
CA GLY A 183 17.68 -2.56 -4.02
C GLY A 183 16.75 -1.75 -3.14
N ILE A 184 15.75 -2.37 -2.50
CA ILE A 184 14.81 -1.72 -1.58
C ILE A 184 15.04 -2.20 -0.16
N ASN A 185 15.18 -1.27 0.77
CA ASN A 185 15.38 -1.52 2.20
C ASN A 185 14.08 -1.28 2.98
N ILE A 186 13.63 -2.29 3.70
CA ILE A 186 12.44 -2.25 4.54
C ILE A 186 12.85 -2.12 6.00
N ALA A 187 12.48 -1.01 6.64
CA ALA A 187 12.57 -0.89 8.09
C ALA A 187 11.38 -1.61 8.72
N MET A 188 11.66 -2.78 9.31
CA MET A 188 10.68 -3.52 10.09
C MET A 188 10.69 -2.97 11.52
N VAL A 189 9.68 -2.18 11.86
CA VAL A 189 9.54 -1.56 13.18
C VAL A 189 8.66 -2.47 14.04
N ASP A 190 9.27 -3.40 14.75
CA ASP A 190 8.55 -4.51 15.40
C ASP A 190 9.32 -5.07 16.61
N THR A 191 9.14 -6.32 16.96
CA THR A 191 9.80 -7.00 18.09
C THR A 191 11.25 -7.43 17.82
N GLY A 192 11.82 -7.01 16.70
CA GLY A 192 13.06 -7.49 16.13
C GLY A 192 12.82 -8.54 15.04
N VAL A 193 13.86 -8.98 14.38
CA VAL A 193 13.79 -9.99 13.31
C VAL A 193 14.93 -10.99 13.45
N ASP A 194 14.61 -12.27 13.58
CA ASP A 194 15.60 -13.37 13.52
C ASP A 194 16.05 -13.59 12.07
N ASN A 195 16.97 -12.78 11.61
CA ASN A 195 17.41 -12.77 10.22
C ASN A 195 18.30 -13.98 9.84
N GLU A 196 18.67 -14.85 10.81
CA GLU A 196 19.26 -16.17 10.57
C GLU A 196 18.23 -17.19 10.04
N HIS A 197 16.93 -16.94 10.18
CA HIS A 197 15.90 -17.79 9.56
C HIS A 197 16.25 -18.03 8.09
N PRO A 198 16.22 -19.29 7.60
CA PRO A 198 16.69 -19.61 6.23
C PRO A 198 16.07 -18.75 5.14
N GLY A 199 14.78 -18.40 5.31
CA GLY A 199 14.05 -17.53 4.38
C GLY A 199 14.42 -16.06 4.43
N LEU A 200 15.13 -15.61 5.48
CA LEU A 200 15.56 -14.23 5.71
C LEU A 200 17.08 -14.06 5.70
N ASN A 201 17.81 -15.15 5.64
CA ASN A 201 19.28 -15.14 5.74
C ASN A 201 19.92 -14.27 4.66
N GLY A 202 20.83 -13.40 5.11
CA GLY A 202 21.57 -12.49 4.24
C GLY A 202 20.82 -11.20 3.86
N LYS A 203 19.68 -10.91 4.48
CA LYS A 203 18.89 -9.69 4.22
C LYS A 203 19.22 -8.51 5.10
N PHE A 204 19.85 -8.72 6.25
CA PHE A 204 20.19 -7.68 7.21
C PHE A 204 21.19 -6.66 6.60
N VAL A 205 20.86 -5.38 6.66
CA VAL A 205 21.74 -4.28 6.23
C VAL A 205 22.04 -3.30 7.37
N ALA A 206 21.09 -3.06 8.26
CA ALA A 206 21.28 -2.21 9.43
C ALA A 206 20.27 -2.59 10.52
N GLY A 207 20.55 -2.20 11.77
CA GLY A 207 19.62 -2.41 12.86
C GLY A 207 19.79 -1.43 14.01
N TYR A 208 18.72 -1.28 14.79
CA TYR A 208 18.63 -0.38 15.93
C TYR A 208 17.71 -0.94 17.01
N ASP A 209 18.22 -0.96 18.24
CA ASP A 209 17.42 -1.36 19.40
C ASP A 209 16.90 -0.15 20.17
N ALA A 210 15.72 0.30 19.83
CA ALA A 210 15.08 1.44 20.49
C ALA A 210 14.79 1.17 21.99
N VAL A 211 14.52 -0.08 22.36
CA VAL A 211 14.30 -0.49 23.77
C VAL A 211 15.58 -0.23 24.59
N CYS A 212 16.72 -0.63 24.04
CA CYS A 212 18.03 -0.42 24.68
C CYS A 212 18.35 1.06 24.89
N PHE A 213 17.98 1.89 23.92
CA PHE A 213 18.21 3.33 24.03
C PHE A 213 17.32 3.99 25.03
N VAL A 214 16.03 3.72 25.01
CA VAL A 214 15.02 4.37 25.84
C VAL A 214 15.08 3.87 27.30
N HIS A 215 15.09 2.55 27.48
CA HIS A 215 14.90 1.94 28.81
C HIS A 215 16.19 1.45 29.45
N SER A 216 17.28 1.47 28.71
CA SER A 216 18.60 1.07 29.24
C SER A 216 18.60 -0.38 29.75
N ASP A 217 18.00 -1.30 29.00
CA ASP A 217 18.01 -2.72 29.34
C ASP A 217 19.44 -3.20 29.63
N PRO A 218 19.73 -3.74 30.82
CA PRO A 218 21.09 -4.14 31.16
C PRO A 218 21.65 -5.24 30.27
N GLN A 219 20.82 -6.06 29.68
CA GLN A 219 21.24 -7.20 28.87
C GLN A 219 21.56 -6.73 27.45
N CYS A 220 20.72 -5.90 26.89
CA CYS A 220 20.96 -5.20 25.64
C CYS A 220 22.27 -4.37 25.71
N ILE A 221 22.48 -3.63 26.82
CA ILE A 221 23.72 -2.86 27.02
C ILE A 221 24.93 -3.79 27.05
N LEU A 222 24.85 -4.95 27.72
CA LEU A 222 25.91 -5.93 27.76
C LEU A 222 26.22 -6.56 26.40
N ALA A 223 25.24 -6.72 25.56
CA ALA A 223 25.39 -7.19 24.19
C ALA A 223 25.93 -6.11 23.23
N GLY A 224 25.99 -4.86 23.66
CA GLY A 224 26.42 -3.75 22.83
C GLY A 224 25.30 -3.04 22.07
N GLY A 225 24.03 -3.25 22.45
CA GLY A 225 22.84 -2.76 21.77
C GLY A 225 22.60 -1.25 21.82
N ARG A 226 23.51 -0.48 22.44
CA ARG A 226 23.48 0.99 22.42
C ARG A 226 24.32 1.60 21.31
N GLN A 227 24.33 0.98 20.15
CA GLN A 227 24.89 1.54 18.94
C GLN A 227 23.76 2.18 18.13
N ASP A 228 23.99 3.40 17.65
CA ASP A 228 23.06 4.18 16.86
C ASP A 228 23.48 4.33 15.39
N ASP A 229 24.54 3.62 15.00
CA ASP A 229 25.12 3.68 13.66
C ASP A 229 24.62 2.58 12.70
N GLY A 230 23.56 1.89 13.06
CA GLY A 230 22.98 0.80 12.29
C GLY A 230 23.73 -0.54 12.36
N SER A 231 24.82 -0.61 13.15
CA SER A 231 25.69 -1.82 13.18
C SER A 231 25.19 -2.92 14.12
N PHE A 232 24.20 -2.67 14.94
CA PHE A 232 23.65 -3.63 15.89
C PHE A 232 22.50 -4.42 15.27
N ASP A 233 22.58 -5.74 15.38
CA ASP A 233 21.53 -6.67 15.01
C ASP A 233 20.72 -7.03 16.27
N PRO A 234 19.47 -6.52 16.42
CA PRO A 234 18.75 -6.66 17.68
C PRO A 234 18.09 -8.02 17.90
N ASP A 235 17.94 -8.84 16.88
CA ASP A 235 17.22 -10.12 16.91
C ASP A 235 15.75 -10.02 17.44
N ASP A 236 14.99 -11.11 17.35
CA ASP A 236 13.57 -11.15 17.74
C ASP A 236 13.35 -11.96 19.04
N GLY A 237 12.95 -11.29 20.09
CA GLY A 237 12.57 -11.95 21.35
C GLY A 237 11.12 -12.45 21.41
N ASN A 238 10.30 -12.20 20.37
CA ASN A 238 8.86 -12.47 20.40
C ASN A 238 8.38 -13.40 19.28
N GLN A 239 8.91 -13.38 18.11
CA GLN A 239 8.41 -14.07 16.91
C GLN A 239 7.66 -13.14 15.92
N HIS A 240 7.02 -12.05 16.37
CA HIS A 240 6.10 -11.29 15.54
C HIS A 240 6.83 -10.54 14.41
N GLY A 241 7.94 -9.86 14.72
CA GLY A 241 8.70 -9.14 13.70
C GLY A 241 9.31 -10.06 12.64
N THR A 242 9.78 -11.24 13.04
CA THR A 242 10.26 -12.28 12.10
C THR A 242 9.15 -12.72 11.16
N ALA A 243 7.96 -12.98 11.72
CA ALA A 243 6.80 -13.32 10.90
C ALA A 243 6.45 -12.18 9.92
N CYS A 244 6.39 -10.93 10.39
CA CYS A 244 6.09 -9.77 9.57
C CYS A 244 7.13 -9.56 8.45
N MET A 245 8.43 -9.65 8.77
CA MET A 245 9.47 -9.55 7.73
C MET A 245 9.40 -10.72 6.74
N GLY A 246 9.05 -11.91 7.23
CA GLY A 246 8.78 -13.07 6.38
C GLY A 246 7.72 -12.80 5.32
N MET A 247 6.70 -12.04 5.69
CA MET A 247 5.61 -11.65 4.81
C MET A 247 6.00 -10.65 3.75
N ALA A 248 6.86 -9.73 4.12
CA ALA A 248 7.38 -8.74 3.18
C ALA A 248 8.42 -9.38 2.25
N SER A 249 9.34 -10.21 2.77
CA SER A 249 10.60 -10.50 2.08
C SER A 249 11.11 -11.94 2.15
N ALA A 250 10.42 -12.92 2.76
CA ALA A 250 10.95 -14.29 2.78
C ALA A 250 11.16 -14.85 1.37
N ASN A 251 12.26 -15.60 1.19
CA ASN A 251 12.60 -16.22 -0.09
C ASN A 251 12.14 -17.70 -0.21
N GLY A 252 11.34 -18.17 0.75
CA GLY A 252 10.75 -19.50 0.75
C GLY A 252 11.69 -20.66 1.08
N ILE A 253 12.95 -20.41 1.44
CA ILE A 253 13.91 -21.45 1.82
C ILE A 253 13.61 -21.92 3.25
N ASP A 254 13.54 -23.24 3.43
CA ASP A 254 13.35 -23.91 4.73
C ASP A 254 14.70 -24.35 5.32
N ALA A 255 14.70 -24.76 6.61
CA ALA A 255 15.88 -25.17 7.35
C ALA A 255 16.68 -26.32 6.73
N ASP A 256 16.04 -27.20 5.99
CA ASP A 256 16.73 -28.29 5.26
C ASP A 256 17.21 -27.88 3.86
N GLY A 257 17.04 -26.59 3.51
CA GLY A 257 17.36 -26.02 2.19
C GLY A 257 16.31 -26.30 1.11
N THR A 258 15.17 -26.84 1.47
CA THR A 258 14.05 -27.09 0.53
C THR A 258 13.37 -25.76 0.19
N GLN A 259 13.02 -25.58 -1.08
CA GLN A 259 12.21 -24.48 -1.53
C GLN A 259 10.74 -24.78 -1.24
N THR A 260 10.10 -23.90 -0.46
CA THR A 260 8.67 -23.97 -0.12
C THR A 260 7.86 -22.96 -0.93
N ASP A 261 6.55 -22.92 -0.69
CA ASP A 261 5.65 -21.91 -1.26
C ASP A 261 5.49 -20.67 -0.36
N TYR A 262 6.22 -20.60 0.77
CA TYR A 262 6.10 -19.54 1.77
C TYR A 262 7.06 -18.39 1.46
N TYR A 263 6.65 -17.53 0.56
CA TYR A 263 7.39 -16.33 0.16
C TYR A 263 6.78 -15.07 0.75
N GLY A 264 7.62 -14.08 0.98
CA GLY A 264 7.22 -12.68 1.05
C GLY A 264 6.93 -12.11 -0.34
N ALA A 265 6.24 -10.98 -0.38
CA ALA A 265 5.86 -10.37 -1.65
C ALA A 265 7.07 -9.88 -2.46
N ALA A 266 8.15 -9.43 -1.78
CA ALA A 266 9.38 -8.91 -2.36
C ALA A 266 10.61 -9.71 -1.88
N PRO A 267 10.85 -10.93 -2.39
CA PRO A 267 11.83 -11.85 -1.81
C PRO A 267 13.30 -11.42 -1.93
N GLU A 268 13.62 -10.34 -2.61
CA GLU A 268 14.97 -9.78 -2.70
C GLU A 268 15.14 -8.43 -1.99
N SER A 269 14.08 -7.91 -1.32
CA SER A 269 14.22 -6.72 -0.47
C SER A 269 15.03 -7.02 0.78
N MET A 270 15.66 -5.96 1.32
CA MET A 270 16.60 -6.04 2.45
C MET A 270 15.95 -5.57 3.73
N LEU A 271 16.55 -5.91 4.86
CA LEU A 271 16.06 -5.64 6.21
C LEU A 271 16.87 -4.53 6.89
N VAL A 272 16.18 -3.52 7.37
CA VAL A 272 16.62 -2.66 8.47
C VAL A 272 15.81 -3.05 9.70
N ASP A 273 16.46 -3.67 10.69
CA ASP A 273 15.78 -4.17 11.88
C ASP A 273 15.66 -3.08 12.97
N VAL A 274 14.44 -2.63 13.25
CA VAL A 274 14.19 -1.61 14.28
C VAL A 274 13.33 -2.20 15.39
N ARG A 275 13.99 -2.76 16.40
CA ARG A 275 13.33 -3.39 17.53
C ARG A 275 12.74 -2.37 18.50
N ILE A 276 11.44 -2.45 18.70
CA ILE A 276 10.68 -1.60 19.63
C ILE A 276 10.04 -2.39 20.77
N GLY A 277 10.01 -3.72 20.69
CA GLY A 277 9.58 -4.63 21.74
C GLY A 277 10.74 -5.08 22.62
N THR A 278 10.47 -5.59 23.83
CA THR A 278 11.48 -6.10 24.72
C THR A 278 11.71 -7.60 24.55
N ASP A 279 12.93 -8.05 24.85
CA ASP A 279 13.31 -9.46 24.85
C ASP A 279 12.66 -10.29 25.93
N VAL A 280 12.14 -9.64 26.97
CA VAL A 280 11.50 -10.31 28.11
C VAL A 280 10.14 -10.85 27.71
N GLY A 281 9.99 -11.20 26.53
CA GLY A 281 8.72 -11.29 26.09
C GLY A 281 8.27 -12.47 25.39
N ALA A 282 9.04 -13.38 25.17
CA ALA A 282 8.58 -14.63 24.64
C ALA A 282 7.82 -15.42 25.68
N GLY A 283 6.66 -14.97 26.04
CA GLY A 283 5.85 -15.70 26.98
C GLY A 283 4.83 -14.84 27.73
N PRO A 284 4.12 -15.41 28.70
CA PRO A 284 2.99 -14.74 29.34
C PRO A 284 3.32 -13.49 30.20
N PHE A 285 4.58 -13.09 30.26
CA PHE A 285 5.00 -11.91 31.03
C PHE A 285 5.35 -10.69 30.20
N GLU A 286 5.31 -10.81 28.95
CA GLU A 286 5.81 -9.97 27.93
C GLU A 286 5.16 -8.61 27.82
N ASN A 287 3.90 -8.64 27.58
CA ASN A 287 3.13 -7.46 27.24
C ASN A 287 2.62 -6.70 28.47
N TYR A 288 2.76 -7.27 29.65
CA TYR A 288 2.11 -6.74 30.85
C TYR A 288 2.94 -5.74 31.63
N LEU A 289 4.22 -5.71 31.39
CA LEU A 289 5.12 -4.85 32.16
C LEU A 289 5.54 -3.57 31.43
N LEU A 290 5.19 -3.43 30.11
CA LEU A 290 5.91 -2.53 29.26
C LEU A 290 5.06 -1.78 28.20
N GLU A 291 3.74 -1.70 28.37
CA GLU A 291 2.87 -0.95 27.44
C GLU A 291 3.38 0.46 27.18
N GLN A 292 3.81 1.15 28.23
CA GLN A 292 4.40 2.47 28.15
C GLN A 292 5.76 2.48 27.44
N GLU A 293 6.64 1.58 27.84
CA GLU A 293 7.98 1.48 27.30
C GLU A 293 7.98 1.14 25.82
N PHE A 294 6.99 0.34 25.41
CA PHE A 294 6.80 -0.03 24.02
C PHE A 294 6.50 1.19 23.12
N TYR A 295 5.57 2.04 23.54
CA TYR A 295 5.26 3.25 22.77
C TYR A 295 6.46 4.20 22.70
N GLU A 296 7.18 4.40 23.80
CA GLU A 296 8.38 5.25 23.83
C GLU A 296 9.47 4.72 22.89
N SER A 297 9.68 3.40 22.88
CA SER A 297 10.63 2.73 21.98
C SER A 297 10.19 2.87 20.52
N ALA A 298 8.91 2.68 20.23
CA ALA A 298 8.36 2.83 18.89
C ALA A 298 8.60 4.23 18.32
N MET A 299 8.27 5.27 19.09
CA MET A 299 8.47 6.66 18.65
C MET A 299 9.95 7.01 18.51
N ASN A 300 10.82 6.44 19.37
CA ASN A 300 12.26 6.60 19.24
C ASN A 300 12.80 5.89 17.99
N GLY A 301 12.32 4.69 17.70
CA GLY A 301 12.69 3.95 16.49
C GLY A 301 12.30 4.67 15.21
N LEU A 302 11.09 5.22 15.14
CA LEU A 302 10.64 6.03 14.01
C LEU A 302 11.50 7.28 13.83
N GLN A 303 11.85 7.96 14.92
CA GLN A 303 12.76 9.11 14.83
C GLN A 303 14.13 8.70 14.30
N TRP A 304 14.69 7.58 14.79
CA TRP A 304 15.97 7.07 14.32
C TRP A 304 15.95 6.77 12.81
N ILE A 305 14.89 6.14 12.30
CA ILE A 305 14.71 5.87 10.86
C ILE A 305 14.80 7.18 10.05
N LEU A 306 14.11 8.23 10.48
CA LEU A 306 14.10 9.48 9.74
C LEU A 306 15.44 10.21 9.80
N ASP A 307 16.17 10.08 10.90
CA ASP A 307 17.53 10.64 11.04
C ASP A 307 18.56 9.90 10.16
N HIS A 308 18.35 8.60 9.87
CA HIS A 308 19.28 7.72 9.15
C HIS A 308 18.79 7.29 7.75
N ARG A 309 17.69 7.86 7.26
CA ARG A 309 17.04 7.44 6.00
C ARG A 309 17.94 7.51 4.75
N ASP A 310 18.99 8.32 4.77
CA ASP A 310 19.93 8.53 3.66
C ASP A 310 21.31 7.94 3.96
N ASP A 311 21.48 7.17 5.05
CA ASP A 311 22.79 6.72 5.52
C ASP A 311 23.39 5.62 4.65
N ALA A 312 24.72 5.65 4.55
CA ALA A 312 25.52 4.62 3.91
C ALA A 312 25.99 3.59 4.95
N TRP A 313 25.40 2.42 4.93
CA TRP A 313 25.69 1.37 5.90
C TRP A 313 27.07 0.74 5.66
N PRO A 314 27.93 0.58 6.70
CA PRO A 314 29.25 0.01 6.54
C PRO A 314 29.24 -1.44 6.03
N GLY A 315 29.88 -1.69 4.91
CA GLY A 315 29.98 -3.04 4.33
C GLY A 315 28.82 -3.47 3.46
N VAL A 316 27.82 -2.63 3.31
CA VAL A 316 26.64 -2.83 2.45
C VAL A 316 26.89 -2.19 1.09
N SER A 317 26.32 -2.75 0.03
CA SER A 317 26.42 -2.20 -1.33
C SER A 317 25.66 -0.87 -1.43
N GLU A 318 26.14 0.04 -2.28
CA GLU A 318 25.53 1.38 -2.48
C GLU A 318 24.02 1.32 -2.82
N GLN A 319 23.62 0.30 -3.55
CA GLN A 319 22.21 0.09 -3.91
C GLN A 319 21.30 -0.21 -2.72
N ASN A 320 21.87 -0.64 -1.58
CA ASN A 320 21.17 -0.96 -0.35
C ASN A 320 21.55 0.03 0.77
N HIS A 321 21.89 1.27 0.43
CA HIS A 321 22.02 2.35 1.40
C HIS A 321 20.65 3.01 1.64
N GLY A 322 20.49 3.63 2.79
CA GLY A 322 19.26 4.33 3.16
C GLY A 322 18.16 3.41 3.69
N ILE A 323 16.98 4.00 3.85
CA ILE A 323 15.75 3.33 4.28
C ILE A 323 14.62 3.82 3.37
N ASP A 324 14.01 2.89 2.64
CA ASP A 324 13.00 3.24 1.65
C ASP A 324 11.58 3.12 2.21
N ILE A 325 11.30 2.05 3.00
CA ILE A 325 9.95 1.74 3.44
C ILE A 325 9.95 1.45 4.94
N ILE A 326 8.97 1.99 5.65
CA ILE A 326 8.62 1.62 7.03
C ILE A 326 7.44 0.64 6.99
N SER A 327 7.59 -0.51 7.64
CA SER A 327 6.53 -1.48 7.88
C SER A 327 6.11 -1.46 9.34
N LEU A 328 4.82 -1.19 9.60
CA LEU A 328 4.25 -1.10 10.93
C LEU A 328 3.12 -2.11 11.09
N SER A 329 3.37 -3.13 11.89
CA SER A 329 2.40 -4.20 12.15
C SER A 329 1.79 -4.14 13.55
N TRP A 330 1.76 -2.97 14.13
CA TRP A 330 1.25 -2.69 15.46
C TRP A 330 0.50 -1.35 15.50
N GLY A 331 -0.21 -1.07 16.56
CA GLY A 331 -0.95 0.18 16.71
C GLY A 331 -1.51 0.36 18.11
N ILE A 332 -2.08 1.53 18.36
CA ILE A 332 -2.81 1.85 19.57
C ILE A 332 -4.26 1.41 19.38
N THR A 333 -4.85 0.70 20.35
CA THR A 333 -6.24 0.28 20.24
C THR A 333 -7.20 1.47 20.34
N SER A 334 -8.25 1.48 19.51
CA SER A 334 -9.26 2.53 19.52
C SER A 334 -10.05 2.59 20.84
N HIS A 335 -10.19 1.46 21.51
CA HIS A 335 -10.92 1.37 22.78
C HIS A 335 -10.22 2.04 23.97
N GLU A 336 -8.90 2.16 23.92
CA GLU A 336 -8.11 2.79 25.00
C GLU A 336 -7.87 4.28 24.75
N GLY A 337 -7.48 4.65 23.55
CA GLY A 337 -7.17 6.02 23.17
C GLY A 337 -8.33 6.80 22.59
N GLY A 338 -9.42 6.10 22.20
CA GLY A 338 -10.43 6.63 21.28
C GLY A 338 -9.89 6.63 19.85
N GLY A 339 -10.73 6.92 18.87
CA GLY A 339 -10.29 7.07 17.49
C GLY A 339 -9.49 8.35 17.30
N SER A 340 -8.52 8.33 16.41
CA SER A 340 -7.70 9.48 16.04
C SER A 340 -8.25 10.20 14.80
N ASP A 341 -7.95 11.48 14.70
CA ASP A 341 -8.18 12.32 13.52
C ASP A 341 -6.90 12.53 12.68
N GLY A 342 -5.81 11.83 13.01
CA GLY A 342 -4.52 11.96 12.33
C GLY A 342 -3.67 13.15 12.80
N SER A 343 -4.13 13.94 13.75
CA SER A 343 -3.37 15.10 14.26
C SER A 343 -2.45 14.77 15.44
N ASP A 344 -2.53 13.55 15.97
CA ASP A 344 -1.64 13.10 17.04
C ASP A 344 -0.19 12.95 16.54
N MET A 345 0.77 12.94 17.48
CA MET A 345 2.19 12.93 17.15
C MET A 345 2.63 11.69 16.38
N HIS A 346 2.01 10.55 16.65
CA HIS A 346 2.35 9.30 15.96
C HIS A 346 1.81 9.26 14.52
N SER A 347 0.66 9.86 14.24
CA SER A 347 0.18 10.05 12.86
C SER A 347 1.07 11.05 12.11
N ARG A 348 1.42 12.17 12.76
CA ARG A 348 2.24 13.23 12.14
C ARG A 348 3.66 12.78 11.80
N ILE A 349 4.29 11.90 12.60
CA ILE A 349 5.64 11.39 12.28
C ILE A 349 5.62 10.47 11.05
N LEU A 350 4.53 9.74 10.85
CA LEU A 350 4.34 8.92 9.65
C LEU A 350 4.05 9.78 8.41
N ASP A 351 3.25 10.83 8.56
CA ASP A 351 3.02 11.79 7.48
C ASP A 351 4.35 12.45 7.06
N GLU A 352 5.18 12.86 8.04
CA GLU A 352 6.50 13.42 7.78
C GLU A 352 7.43 12.42 7.08
N ALA A 353 7.38 11.13 7.44
CA ALA A 353 8.15 10.10 6.75
C ALA A 353 7.82 10.04 5.25
N MET A 354 6.53 10.04 4.92
CA MET A 354 6.04 10.04 3.54
C MET A 354 6.50 11.29 2.76
N GLU A 355 6.49 12.46 3.40
CA GLU A 355 6.96 13.72 2.80
C GLU A 355 8.49 13.75 2.62
N LEU A 356 9.24 13.10 3.52
CA LEU A 356 10.69 12.98 3.44
C LEU A 356 11.16 11.90 2.46
N GLY A 357 10.24 11.19 1.81
CA GLY A 357 10.55 10.21 0.78
C GLY A 357 10.62 8.76 1.29
N VAL A 358 10.24 8.48 2.52
CA VAL A 358 10.15 7.13 3.09
C VAL A 358 8.68 6.67 3.04
N ALA A 359 8.37 5.61 2.30
CA ALA A 359 7.01 5.08 2.25
C ALA A 359 6.63 4.40 3.57
N VAL A 360 5.37 4.50 3.96
CA VAL A 360 4.86 3.89 5.20
C VAL A 360 3.68 3.00 4.88
N SER A 361 3.78 1.72 5.24
CA SER A 361 2.67 0.77 5.23
C SER A 361 2.34 0.36 6.67
N ASN A 362 1.10 0.55 7.08
CA ASN A 362 0.69 0.27 8.45
C ASN A 362 -0.62 -0.52 8.54
N ALA A 363 -0.77 -1.25 9.63
CA ALA A 363 -1.96 -2.06 9.91
C ALA A 363 -3.14 -1.18 10.36
N ALA A 364 -4.35 -1.45 9.84
CA ALA A 364 -5.58 -0.73 10.22
C ALA A 364 -6.03 -0.99 11.68
N GLY A 365 -5.53 -2.06 12.29
CA GLY A 365 -5.93 -2.51 13.63
C GLY A 365 -6.93 -3.66 13.60
N ASN A 366 -7.18 -4.26 14.78
CA ASN A 366 -8.00 -5.47 14.90
C ASN A 366 -9.16 -5.32 15.90
N ASP A 367 -9.71 -4.14 16.01
CA ASP A 367 -10.87 -3.84 16.89
C ASP A 367 -12.22 -4.26 16.26
N GLY A 368 -12.20 -4.78 15.02
CA GLY A 368 -13.38 -5.24 14.31
C GLY A 368 -14.27 -4.11 13.79
N GLU A 369 -15.51 -4.46 13.45
CA GLU A 369 -16.47 -3.51 12.83
C GLU A 369 -16.99 -2.43 13.79
N ASN A 370 -16.88 -2.65 15.10
CA ASN A 370 -17.38 -1.76 16.15
C ASN A 370 -16.26 -0.93 16.78
N ASN A 371 -15.15 -0.76 16.08
CA ASN A 371 -14.07 0.11 16.52
C ASN A 371 -14.56 1.56 16.65
N ASP A 372 -13.99 2.31 17.59
CA ASP A 372 -14.32 3.73 17.81
C ASP A 372 -13.51 4.65 16.87
N GLY A 373 -13.59 4.37 15.57
CA GLY A 373 -12.75 4.97 14.54
C GLY A 373 -11.37 4.29 14.48
N LEU A 374 -10.57 4.69 13.51
CA LEU A 374 -9.17 4.28 13.43
C LEU A 374 -8.36 5.04 14.47
N SER A 375 -7.30 4.43 14.99
CA SER A 375 -6.53 5.01 16.07
C SER A 375 -5.03 4.91 15.84
N GLY A 376 -4.30 5.82 16.45
CA GLY A 376 -2.86 5.81 16.43
C GLY A 376 -2.29 5.79 15.02
N MET A 377 -1.35 4.89 14.76
CA MET A 377 -0.63 4.78 13.48
C MET A 377 -1.55 4.65 12.27
N SER A 378 -2.69 4.00 12.43
CA SER A 378 -3.65 3.77 11.35
C SER A 378 -4.46 5.00 10.92
N ALA A 379 -4.30 6.14 11.59
CA ALA A 379 -5.01 7.37 11.28
C ALA A 379 -4.15 8.41 10.53
N SER A 380 -2.88 8.12 10.23
CA SER A 380 -2.02 8.99 9.41
C SER A 380 -2.67 9.31 8.06
N SER A 381 -2.58 10.54 7.62
CA SER A 381 -3.21 11.01 6.37
C SER A 381 -2.48 10.51 5.13
N LEU A 382 -1.15 10.40 5.22
CA LEU A 382 -0.30 10.14 4.05
C LEU A 382 0.16 8.69 3.96
N SER A 383 0.22 7.93 5.06
CA SER A 383 0.63 6.52 5.05
C SER A 383 -0.38 5.63 4.31
N ILE A 384 0.04 4.40 4.02
CA ILE A 384 -0.79 3.36 3.40
C ILE A 384 -1.35 2.49 4.52
N THR A 385 -2.58 2.73 4.95
CA THR A 385 -3.24 1.94 5.98
C THR A 385 -3.95 0.75 5.34
N VAL A 386 -3.65 -0.45 5.85
CA VAL A 386 -4.03 -1.72 5.25
C VAL A 386 -5.03 -2.47 6.13
N ALA A 387 -6.22 -2.71 5.60
CA ALA A 387 -7.22 -3.60 6.17
C ALA A 387 -6.91 -5.08 5.85
N SER A 388 -7.44 -6.00 6.64
CA SER A 388 -7.23 -7.43 6.43
C SER A 388 -8.42 -8.11 5.80
N THR A 389 -8.18 -8.91 4.76
CA THR A 389 -9.18 -9.84 4.20
C THR A 389 -9.02 -11.25 4.76
N ASP A 390 -10.09 -12.00 4.72
CA ASP A 390 -10.13 -13.45 4.89
C ASP A 390 -10.31 -14.06 3.49
N ASP A 391 -9.21 -14.57 2.95
CA ASP A 391 -9.12 -15.19 1.63
C ASP A 391 -9.62 -16.64 1.60
N LYS A 392 -10.23 -17.12 2.68
CA LYS A 392 -10.73 -18.50 2.86
C LYS A 392 -9.67 -19.58 2.58
N ASN A 393 -8.41 -19.23 2.60
CA ASN A 393 -7.26 -20.03 2.16
C ASN A 393 -7.39 -20.48 0.69
N THR A 394 -7.94 -19.65 -0.18
CA THR A 394 -7.99 -19.82 -1.62
C THR A 394 -7.19 -18.72 -2.31
N ILE A 395 -6.75 -18.96 -3.53
CA ILE A 395 -6.08 -17.93 -4.35
C ILE A 395 -7.12 -17.11 -5.12
N ASP A 396 -8.26 -17.70 -5.40
CA ASP A 396 -9.39 -17.03 -6.05
C ASP A 396 -9.97 -15.98 -5.10
N ARG A 397 -10.03 -14.74 -5.55
CA ARG A 397 -10.51 -13.61 -4.76
C ARG A 397 -12.03 -13.47 -4.73
N ASP A 398 -12.78 -14.23 -5.53
CA ASP A 398 -14.24 -14.07 -5.64
C ASP A 398 -14.98 -14.37 -4.33
N ASP A 399 -14.39 -15.22 -3.46
CA ASP A 399 -14.94 -15.54 -2.14
C ASP A 399 -14.31 -14.78 -0.98
N ASP A 400 -13.38 -13.85 -1.24
CA ASP A 400 -12.74 -13.02 -0.24
C ASP A 400 -13.76 -12.14 0.49
N THR A 401 -13.61 -12.09 1.79
CA THR A 401 -14.39 -11.21 2.65
C THR A 401 -13.47 -10.37 3.53
N ILE A 402 -13.97 -9.24 4.01
CA ILE A 402 -13.22 -8.52 5.03
C ILE A 402 -13.15 -9.37 6.31
N ALA A 403 -11.96 -9.46 6.92
CA ALA A 403 -11.79 -10.20 8.16
C ALA A 403 -12.61 -9.56 9.30
N SER A 404 -13.26 -10.39 10.11
CA SER A 404 -14.17 -9.90 11.17
C SER A 404 -13.47 -9.03 12.22
N TYR A 405 -12.18 -9.26 12.42
CA TYR A 405 -11.35 -8.50 13.36
C TYR A 405 -10.80 -7.20 12.76
N SER A 406 -10.67 -7.07 11.45
CA SER A 406 -10.10 -5.86 10.84
C SER A 406 -10.87 -4.62 11.25
N SER A 407 -10.18 -3.57 11.70
CA SER A 407 -10.81 -2.27 11.97
C SER A 407 -11.37 -1.64 10.70
N ARG A 408 -12.42 -0.83 10.87
CA ARG A 408 -13.15 -0.14 9.79
C ARG A 408 -12.94 1.36 9.84
N GLY A 409 -12.85 1.98 8.66
CA GLY A 409 -12.87 3.43 8.54
C GLY A 409 -14.26 4.03 8.64
N PRO A 410 -14.38 5.34 8.44
CA PRO A 410 -13.29 6.29 8.28
C PRO A 410 -12.59 6.61 9.62
N ARG A 411 -11.45 7.32 9.59
CA ARG A 411 -10.92 7.94 10.79
C ARG A 411 -11.81 9.12 11.24
N LYS A 412 -11.54 9.70 12.38
CA LYS A 412 -12.23 10.91 12.84
C LYS A 412 -11.86 12.12 11.97
N ASP A 413 -12.83 13.04 11.83
CA ASP A 413 -12.66 14.33 11.17
C ASP A 413 -11.70 15.22 11.97
N ASN A 414 -10.65 15.74 11.32
CA ASN A 414 -9.69 16.66 11.91
C ASN A 414 -10.11 18.13 11.80
N GLY A 415 -11.29 18.40 11.25
CA GLY A 415 -11.88 19.73 11.15
C GLY A 415 -11.27 20.64 10.07
N ASP A 416 -10.36 20.10 9.22
CA ASP A 416 -9.73 20.86 8.13
C ASP A 416 -10.66 21.07 6.92
N GLN A 417 -11.86 20.50 6.97
CA GLN A 417 -12.88 20.53 5.92
C GLN A 417 -12.47 19.78 4.64
N ASN A 418 -11.47 18.92 4.71
CA ASN A 418 -11.07 18.03 3.64
C ASN A 418 -11.45 16.57 3.97
N PRO A 419 -12.65 16.13 3.61
CA PRO A 419 -13.12 14.79 3.98
C PRO A 419 -12.38 13.65 3.28
N LEU A 420 -11.51 13.95 2.31
CA LEU A 420 -10.77 12.92 1.57
C LEU A 420 -9.65 12.28 2.38
N ASN A 421 -9.02 13.03 3.29
CA ASN A 421 -7.96 12.50 4.15
C ASN A 421 -8.50 11.63 5.30
N GLU A 422 -9.82 11.53 5.45
CA GLU A 422 -10.49 10.66 6.41
C GLU A 422 -10.82 9.27 5.84
N LEU A 423 -10.73 9.12 4.51
CA LEU A 423 -11.11 7.90 3.80
C LEU A 423 -10.00 6.83 3.93
N ILE A 424 -9.82 6.31 5.14
CA ILE A 424 -8.88 5.28 5.54
C ILE A 424 -9.68 4.07 6.06
N PRO A 425 -9.29 2.81 5.77
CA PRO A 425 -8.03 2.35 5.14
C PRO A 425 -7.98 2.68 3.65
N GLU A 426 -6.76 2.68 3.09
CA GLU A 426 -6.55 2.88 1.67
C GLU A 426 -6.81 1.61 0.86
N ILE A 427 -6.32 0.47 1.33
CA ILE A 427 -6.44 -0.81 0.63
C ILE A 427 -6.60 -1.95 1.62
N SER A 428 -6.84 -3.14 1.10
CA SER A 428 -6.85 -4.38 1.86
C SER A 428 -5.97 -5.46 1.23
N ALA A 429 -5.53 -6.39 2.06
CA ALA A 429 -4.75 -7.55 1.65
C ALA A 429 -5.10 -8.76 2.52
N PRO A 430 -4.84 -10.02 2.07
CA PRO A 430 -5.02 -11.20 2.88
C PRO A 430 -4.20 -11.17 4.17
N GLY A 431 -4.84 -11.46 5.29
CA GLY A 431 -4.21 -11.51 6.60
C GLY A 431 -4.87 -12.51 7.56
N THR A 432 -5.55 -13.55 7.05
CA THR A 432 -6.26 -14.53 7.87
C THR A 432 -5.75 -15.95 7.64
N ASN A 433 -5.44 -16.68 8.72
CA ASN A 433 -5.03 -18.10 8.71
C ASN A 433 -3.80 -18.42 7.84
N ILE A 434 -2.77 -17.64 7.88
CA ILE A 434 -1.59 -17.77 7.01
C ILE A 434 -0.42 -18.50 7.70
N ILE A 435 0.50 -19.07 6.93
CA ILE A 435 1.72 -19.71 7.40
C ILE A 435 2.85 -18.68 7.36
N GLN A 436 3.66 -18.61 8.39
CA GLN A 436 4.62 -17.54 8.65
C GLN A 436 6.04 -18.07 8.89
N ALA A 437 7.04 -17.21 8.71
CA ALA A 437 8.42 -17.47 9.11
C ALA A 437 8.48 -17.58 10.65
N GLU A 438 9.16 -18.60 11.16
CA GLU A 438 9.19 -18.91 12.58
C GLU A 438 10.42 -18.28 13.23
N GLY A 439 10.20 -17.35 14.15
CA GLY A 439 11.26 -16.79 14.97
C GLY A 439 11.80 -17.81 16.00
N CYS A 440 12.93 -17.50 16.56
CA CYS A 440 13.69 -18.35 17.44
C CYS A 440 12.88 -18.79 18.66
N VAL A 441 12.09 -17.88 19.18
CA VAL A 441 11.31 -18.10 20.41
C VAL A 441 10.14 -19.06 20.21
N SER A 442 9.45 -18.98 19.09
CA SER A 442 8.28 -19.83 18.82
C SER A 442 8.64 -21.28 18.59
N SER A 443 9.81 -21.55 18.02
CA SER A 443 10.31 -22.93 17.84
C SER A 443 10.70 -23.62 19.15
N GLY A 444 10.92 -22.83 20.23
CA GLY A 444 11.50 -23.32 21.47
C GLY A 444 12.97 -23.76 21.32
N GLY A 445 13.58 -23.52 20.15
CA GLY A 445 14.97 -23.83 19.86
C GLY A 445 15.94 -22.83 20.44
N CYS A 446 15.51 -21.61 20.68
CA CYS A 446 16.30 -20.54 21.23
C CYS A 446 16.00 -20.37 22.72
N ASN A 447 17.02 -20.55 23.55
CA ASN A 447 16.92 -20.33 24.99
C ASN A 447 17.51 -18.97 25.40
N ASN A 448 17.66 -18.09 24.47
CA ASN A 448 18.35 -16.83 24.67
C ASN A 448 17.42 -15.68 24.30
N PHE A 449 17.05 -14.88 25.28
CA PHE A 449 16.25 -13.68 25.09
C PHE A 449 17.03 -12.50 24.46
N MET A 450 18.30 -12.70 24.15
CA MET A 450 19.18 -11.78 23.43
C MET A 450 19.36 -12.20 21.97
N GLY A 451 18.39 -12.90 21.44
CA GLY A 451 18.53 -13.55 20.17
C GLY A 451 19.06 -14.97 20.30
N GLY A 452 18.85 -15.74 19.30
CA GLY A 452 19.27 -17.11 19.19
C GLY A 452 19.67 -17.40 17.76
N ASP A 453 19.75 -18.65 17.40
CA ASP A 453 20.05 -19.10 16.05
C ASP A 453 18.79 -19.69 15.42
N ALA A 454 18.08 -18.90 14.63
CA ALA A 454 16.88 -19.32 13.91
C ALA A 454 17.18 -20.11 12.62
N SER A 455 18.45 -20.44 12.33
CA SER A 455 18.85 -21.15 11.10
C SER A 455 18.26 -22.57 10.99
N GLY A 456 17.78 -23.13 12.10
CA GLY A 456 17.06 -24.41 12.14
C GLY A 456 15.53 -24.29 12.08
N ASN A 457 14.99 -23.09 11.92
CA ASN A 457 13.56 -22.85 11.93
C ASN A 457 12.94 -22.97 10.53
N THR A 458 11.64 -23.07 10.50
CA THR A 458 10.84 -23.31 9.31
C THR A 458 9.67 -22.31 9.23
N TYR A 459 8.73 -22.56 8.34
CA TYR A 459 7.47 -21.81 8.26
C TYR A 459 6.37 -22.62 8.92
N THR A 460 5.85 -22.16 10.03
CA THR A 460 4.82 -22.86 10.80
C THR A 460 3.75 -21.93 11.36
N GLY A 461 2.81 -22.53 12.08
CA GLY A 461 1.73 -21.80 12.70
C GLY A 461 0.69 -21.30 11.70
N ARG A 462 -0.36 -20.76 12.24
CA ARG A 462 -1.37 -19.98 11.52
C ARG A 462 -1.86 -18.88 12.43
N GLY A 463 -1.70 -17.65 12.02
CA GLY A 463 -2.22 -16.52 12.72
C GLY A 463 -3.19 -15.71 11.88
N SER A 464 -3.69 -14.61 12.39
CA SER A 464 -4.61 -13.72 11.70
C SER A 464 -4.49 -12.30 12.25
N GLY A 465 -4.40 -11.31 11.38
CA GLY A 465 -4.33 -9.91 11.76
C GLY A 465 -4.04 -8.96 10.60
N THR A 466 -4.42 -7.69 10.76
CA THR A 466 -4.03 -6.61 9.83
C THR A 466 -2.52 -6.42 9.78
N SER A 467 -1.82 -6.87 10.82
CA SER A 467 -0.37 -6.82 10.92
C SER A 467 0.36 -7.70 9.92
N TYR A 468 -0.33 -8.62 9.25
CA TYR A 468 0.27 -9.40 8.17
C TYR A 468 -0.22 -8.94 6.80
N ALA A 469 -1.38 -8.34 6.75
CA ALA A 469 -1.81 -7.63 5.56
C ALA A 469 -0.87 -6.45 5.25
N ALA A 470 -0.47 -5.69 6.27
CA ALA A 470 0.42 -4.53 6.10
C ALA A 470 1.81 -4.89 5.54
N PRO A 471 2.57 -5.87 6.09
CA PRO A 471 3.88 -6.21 5.52
C PRO A 471 3.78 -6.90 4.15
N ALA A 472 2.71 -7.60 3.83
CA ALA A 472 2.47 -8.08 2.47
C ALA A 472 2.38 -6.89 1.50
N VAL A 473 1.67 -5.82 1.86
CA VAL A 473 1.61 -4.58 1.08
C VAL A 473 2.97 -3.86 1.08
N THR A 474 3.71 -3.88 2.19
CA THR A 474 5.09 -3.36 2.23
C THR A 474 5.97 -3.99 1.13
N GLY A 475 5.92 -5.31 0.99
CA GLY A 475 6.62 -5.99 -0.10
C GLY A 475 6.11 -5.58 -1.49
N ILE A 476 4.80 -5.37 -1.65
CA ILE A 476 4.25 -4.87 -2.94
C ILE A 476 4.73 -3.44 -3.24
N VAL A 477 4.81 -2.57 -2.23
CA VAL A 477 5.43 -1.23 -2.37
C VAL A 477 6.87 -1.36 -2.88
N ALA A 478 7.64 -2.30 -2.34
CA ALA A 478 9.00 -2.56 -2.80
C ALA A 478 9.05 -2.99 -4.27
N LEU A 479 8.14 -3.87 -4.73
CA LEU A 479 8.05 -4.27 -6.13
C LEU A 479 7.71 -3.10 -7.06
N VAL A 480 6.79 -2.23 -6.64
CA VAL A 480 6.37 -1.04 -7.40
C VAL A 480 7.52 -0.05 -7.50
N TRP A 481 8.26 0.13 -6.41
CA TRP A 481 9.39 1.07 -6.39
C TRP A 481 10.57 0.57 -7.22
N GLU A 482 10.93 -0.73 -7.13
CA GLU A 482 11.92 -1.34 -8.04
C GLU A 482 11.52 -1.16 -9.51
N ALA A 483 10.25 -1.33 -9.83
CA ALA A 483 9.74 -1.13 -11.19
C ALA A 483 9.95 0.32 -11.69
N ASN A 484 9.87 1.30 -10.79
CA ASN A 484 10.04 2.71 -11.10
C ASN A 484 10.59 3.48 -9.90
N GLU A 485 11.90 3.57 -9.81
CA GLU A 485 12.65 4.23 -8.73
C GLU A 485 12.43 5.75 -8.63
N ASN A 486 11.78 6.35 -9.62
CA ASN A 486 11.50 7.79 -9.64
C ASN A 486 10.13 8.16 -9.04
N LEU A 487 9.38 7.17 -8.55
CA LEU A 487 8.10 7.41 -7.88
C LEU A 487 8.33 7.97 -6.48
N THR A 488 7.47 8.90 -6.09
CA THR A 488 7.36 9.34 -4.69
C THR A 488 6.47 8.39 -3.90
N PRO A 489 6.58 8.35 -2.56
CA PRO A 489 5.68 7.53 -1.72
C PRO A 489 4.20 7.80 -2.00
N LEU A 490 3.81 9.05 -2.18
CA LEU A 490 2.42 9.42 -2.48
C LEU A 490 1.96 8.93 -3.87
N GLN A 491 2.85 8.94 -4.87
CA GLN A 491 2.53 8.35 -6.18
C GLN A 491 2.36 6.83 -6.09
N ILE A 492 3.16 6.15 -5.27
CA ILE A 492 3.01 4.70 -5.02
C ILE A 492 1.67 4.43 -4.34
N LYS A 493 1.34 5.17 -3.26
CA LYS A 493 0.04 5.07 -2.59
C LYS A 493 -1.12 5.19 -3.59
N GLU A 494 -1.09 6.19 -4.47
CA GLU A 494 -2.14 6.38 -5.46
C GLU A 494 -2.15 5.27 -6.54
N ILE A 495 -1.00 4.73 -6.94
CA ILE A 495 -0.93 3.56 -7.83
C ILE A 495 -1.64 2.36 -7.19
N LEU A 496 -1.35 2.05 -5.92
CA LEU A 496 -2.00 0.94 -5.22
C LEU A 496 -3.52 1.13 -5.13
N LYS A 497 -3.99 2.33 -4.76
CA LYS A 497 -5.43 2.66 -4.73
C LYS A 497 -6.08 2.53 -6.11
N HIS A 498 -5.41 3.01 -7.13
CA HIS A 498 -5.90 3.04 -8.50
C HIS A 498 -6.03 1.66 -9.15
N THR A 499 -5.11 0.76 -8.82
CA THR A 499 -5.00 -0.58 -9.42
C THR A 499 -5.64 -1.68 -8.57
N SER A 500 -6.03 -1.39 -7.33
CA SER A 500 -6.67 -2.37 -6.44
C SER A 500 -7.99 -2.89 -7.00
N GLU A 501 -8.28 -4.16 -6.73
CA GLU A 501 -9.53 -4.79 -7.12
C GLU A 501 -10.65 -4.37 -6.18
N ARG A 502 -11.56 -3.56 -6.70
CA ARG A 502 -12.63 -2.94 -5.91
C ARG A 502 -13.57 -3.98 -5.30
N ARG A 503 -13.95 -3.76 -4.03
CA ARG A 503 -14.84 -4.62 -3.27
C ARG A 503 -15.87 -3.81 -2.49
N GLY A 504 -17.09 -4.34 -2.43
CA GLY A 504 -18.20 -3.68 -1.73
C GLY A 504 -18.70 -2.41 -2.41
N GLU A 505 -19.77 -1.84 -1.87
CA GLU A 505 -20.31 -0.56 -2.29
C GLU A 505 -19.54 0.60 -1.65
N ALA A 506 -19.50 1.75 -2.31
CA ALA A 506 -18.86 2.94 -1.74
C ALA A 506 -19.56 3.34 -0.42
N SER A 507 -18.76 3.62 0.61
CA SER A 507 -19.29 3.97 1.94
C SER A 507 -19.54 5.47 2.12
N ALA A 508 -18.92 6.31 1.28
CA ALA A 508 -19.06 7.77 1.27
C ALA A 508 -19.13 8.30 -0.17
N PRO A 509 -20.14 7.88 -0.97
CA PRO A 509 -20.19 8.17 -2.40
C PRO A 509 -20.32 9.67 -2.72
N GLU A 510 -20.74 10.46 -1.78
CA GLU A 510 -20.81 11.94 -1.88
C GLU A 510 -19.42 12.61 -1.76
N ILE A 511 -18.41 11.88 -1.23
CA ILE A 511 -17.02 12.33 -1.09
C ILE A 511 -16.17 11.66 -2.16
N ASP A 512 -16.15 10.33 -2.14
CA ASP A 512 -15.45 9.49 -3.12
C ASP A 512 -16.32 8.28 -3.49
N PRO A 513 -16.71 8.14 -4.76
CA PRO A 513 -17.59 7.06 -5.20
C PRO A 513 -16.92 5.69 -5.25
N TYR A 514 -15.67 5.58 -4.85
CA TYR A 514 -14.87 4.37 -4.98
C TYR A 514 -14.34 3.81 -3.66
N TRP A 515 -14.36 4.60 -2.60
CA TRP A 515 -13.87 4.17 -1.31
C TRP A 515 -14.91 3.37 -0.52
N ASN A 516 -14.49 2.23 0.04
CA ASN A 516 -15.27 1.39 0.94
C ASN A 516 -14.63 1.37 2.33
N ARG A 517 -15.43 1.54 3.40
CA ARG A 517 -14.92 1.61 4.77
C ARG A 517 -14.24 0.34 5.27
N GLU A 518 -14.48 -0.81 4.63
CA GLU A 518 -13.94 -2.12 4.99
C GLU A 518 -12.69 -2.44 4.17
N PHE A 519 -12.79 -2.32 2.84
CA PHE A 519 -11.74 -2.72 1.91
C PHE A 519 -10.84 -1.56 1.44
N GLY A 520 -11.14 -0.33 1.85
CA GLY A 520 -10.50 0.83 1.24
C GLY A 520 -10.91 0.97 -0.23
N TYR A 521 -9.94 1.19 -1.11
CA TYR A 521 -10.18 1.20 -2.57
C TYR A 521 -10.24 -0.20 -3.20
N GLY A 522 -10.00 -1.25 -2.40
CA GLY A 522 -10.12 -2.65 -2.80
C GLY A 522 -8.99 -3.55 -2.30
N ILE A 523 -8.95 -4.78 -2.79
CA ILE A 523 -7.86 -5.73 -2.52
C ILE A 523 -6.67 -5.34 -3.42
N VAL A 524 -5.49 -5.23 -2.84
CA VAL A 524 -4.25 -4.85 -3.55
C VAL A 524 -3.96 -5.81 -4.70
N ASP A 525 -3.50 -5.27 -5.83
CA ASP A 525 -3.09 -6.03 -7.02
C ASP A 525 -1.65 -5.68 -7.39
N ALA A 526 -0.71 -6.54 -7.01
CA ALA A 526 0.71 -6.31 -7.24
C ALA A 526 1.07 -6.28 -8.74
N LEU A 527 0.45 -7.16 -9.54
CA LEU A 527 0.70 -7.19 -10.98
C LEU A 527 0.28 -5.87 -11.65
N ALA A 528 -0.95 -5.45 -11.43
CA ALA A 528 -1.47 -4.22 -12.02
C ALA A 528 -0.70 -2.98 -11.54
N SER A 529 -0.28 -2.95 -10.27
CA SER A 529 0.53 -1.86 -9.72
C SER A 529 1.91 -1.77 -10.38
N VAL A 530 2.59 -2.88 -10.55
CA VAL A 530 3.90 -2.95 -11.21
C VAL A 530 3.79 -2.63 -12.70
N GLU A 531 2.74 -3.10 -13.40
CA GLU A 531 2.49 -2.75 -14.80
C GLU A 531 2.33 -1.25 -14.98
N LEU A 532 1.55 -0.59 -14.11
CA LEU A 532 1.35 0.84 -14.17
C LEU A 532 2.64 1.62 -13.86
N ALA A 533 3.39 1.21 -12.84
CA ALA A 533 4.67 1.83 -12.49
C ALA A 533 5.68 1.77 -13.65
N LYS A 534 5.82 0.60 -14.29
CA LYS A 534 6.66 0.43 -15.49
C LYS A 534 6.20 1.27 -16.66
N PHE A 535 4.88 1.33 -16.91
CA PHE A 535 4.32 2.18 -17.94
C PHE A 535 4.66 3.66 -17.73
N LEU A 536 4.55 4.17 -16.50
CA LEU A 536 4.90 5.56 -16.17
C LEU A 536 6.38 5.84 -16.39
N LYS A 537 7.28 4.91 -16.01
CA LYS A 537 8.73 5.01 -16.24
C LYS A 537 9.05 5.02 -17.74
N GLU A 538 8.58 4.02 -18.48
CA GLU A 538 8.85 3.85 -19.89
C GLU A 538 8.29 4.99 -20.76
N SER A 539 7.14 5.54 -20.38
CA SER A 539 6.53 6.68 -21.05
C SER A 539 7.12 8.03 -20.62
N GLY A 540 8.02 8.05 -19.62
CA GLY A 540 8.64 9.28 -19.09
C GLY A 540 7.66 10.19 -18.36
N ARG A 541 6.55 9.66 -17.84
CA ARG A 541 5.48 10.45 -17.23
C ARG A 541 5.59 10.60 -15.72
N THR A 542 6.41 9.81 -15.05
CA THR A 542 6.54 9.85 -13.60
C THR A 542 6.63 11.27 -13.03
N PRO A 543 7.46 12.20 -13.60
CA PRO A 543 7.64 13.53 -13.04
C PRO A 543 6.42 14.45 -13.15
N ILE A 544 5.43 14.11 -13.98
CA ILE A 544 4.24 14.94 -14.22
C ILE A 544 2.97 14.36 -13.61
N ILE A 545 3.06 13.23 -12.91
CA ILE A 545 1.93 12.64 -12.19
C ILE A 545 1.72 13.38 -10.89
N ASP A 546 0.54 13.97 -10.75
CA ASP A 546 0.04 14.54 -9.50
C ASP A 546 -0.89 13.53 -8.81
N PRO A 547 -0.51 12.99 -7.66
CA PRO A 547 -1.33 12.01 -6.93
C PRO A 547 -2.66 12.58 -6.44
N SER A 548 -2.80 13.90 -6.36
CA SER A 548 -4.06 14.55 -5.99
C SER A 548 -5.11 14.59 -7.10
N LEU A 549 -4.74 14.30 -8.34
CA LEU A 549 -5.67 14.27 -9.47
C LEU A 549 -6.25 12.86 -9.65
N GLN A 550 -7.56 12.75 -9.51
CA GLN A 550 -8.28 11.50 -9.65
C GLN A 550 -8.90 11.35 -11.04
N ASN A 551 -8.83 10.15 -11.58
CA ASN A 551 -9.46 9.80 -12.84
C ASN A 551 -9.79 8.31 -12.87
N HIS A 552 -11.05 7.96 -13.03
CA HIS A 552 -11.53 6.57 -12.94
C HIS A 552 -12.45 6.25 -14.10
N LEU A 553 -12.30 5.04 -14.65
CA LEU A 553 -13.20 4.51 -15.67
C LEU A 553 -14.42 3.90 -14.99
N ILE A 554 -15.63 4.25 -15.50
CA ILE A 554 -16.90 3.67 -15.04
C ILE A 554 -17.34 2.56 -15.98
N SER A 555 -17.44 2.84 -17.26
CA SER A 555 -17.94 1.88 -18.22
C SER A 555 -17.40 2.11 -19.64
N THR A 556 -17.30 1.00 -20.37
CA THR A 556 -17.03 0.98 -21.80
C THR A 556 -18.13 0.17 -22.48
N ASN A 557 -19.04 0.87 -23.15
CA ASN A 557 -20.20 0.28 -23.79
C ASN A 557 -20.14 0.43 -25.32
N GLN A 558 -20.11 -0.69 -26.03
CA GLN A 558 -20.14 -0.69 -27.50
C GLN A 558 -21.48 -1.20 -28.00
N SER A 559 -22.17 -0.38 -28.75
CA SER A 559 -23.46 -0.74 -29.36
C SER A 559 -23.28 -1.60 -30.61
N GLU A 560 -24.30 -2.38 -30.94
CA GLU A 560 -24.35 -3.17 -32.20
C GLU A 560 -24.26 -2.27 -33.45
N ASN A 561 -24.58 -1.00 -33.33
CA ASN A 561 -24.47 -0.02 -34.40
C ASN A 561 -23.06 0.56 -34.58
N GLY A 562 -22.09 0.08 -33.79
CA GLY A 562 -20.69 0.52 -33.88
C GLY A 562 -20.42 1.88 -33.24
N PHE A 563 -21.24 2.32 -32.30
CA PHE A 563 -20.92 3.44 -31.44
C PHE A 563 -20.34 2.92 -30.13
N LEU A 564 -19.22 3.50 -29.73
CA LEU A 564 -18.55 3.27 -28.44
C LEU A 564 -18.82 4.47 -27.55
N ASN A 565 -19.31 4.20 -26.33
CA ASN A 565 -19.44 5.17 -25.27
C ASN A 565 -18.56 4.74 -24.10
N VAL A 566 -17.55 5.58 -23.75
CA VAL A 566 -16.71 5.40 -22.57
C VAL A 566 -17.02 6.51 -21.60
N THR A 567 -17.26 6.15 -20.36
CA THR A 567 -17.67 7.10 -19.31
C THR A 567 -16.75 6.92 -18.10
N GLY A 568 -16.40 8.02 -17.45
CA GLY A 568 -15.62 8.01 -16.23
C GLY A 568 -15.85 9.23 -15.36
N HIS A 569 -15.26 9.20 -14.18
CA HIS A 569 -15.24 10.30 -13.23
C HIS A 569 -13.84 10.90 -13.11
N SER A 570 -13.80 12.20 -12.84
CA SER A 570 -12.55 12.90 -12.52
C SER A 570 -12.78 14.02 -11.52
N TRP A 571 -11.80 14.27 -10.67
CA TRP A 571 -11.75 15.42 -9.75
C TRP A 571 -10.32 15.65 -9.27
N GLY A 572 -10.09 16.79 -8.60
CA GLY A 572 -8.82 17.09 -7.95
C GLY A 572 -9.00 17.24 -6.45
N GLN A 573 -8.12 16.64 -5.67
CA GLN A 573 -8.16 16.72 -4.20
C GLN A 573 -7.57 18.02 -3.65
N ALA A 574 -6.59 18.61 -4.34
CA ALA A 574 -5.92 19.84 -3.94
C ALA A 574 -5.98 20.97 -4.99
N GLY A 575 -6.61 20.73 -6.12
CA GLY A 575 -6.74 21.69 -7.20
C GLY A 575 -7.83 21.28 -8.20
N SER A 576 -8.28 22.22 -9.03
CA SER A 576 -9.28 21.92 -10.05
C SER A 576 -8.67 21.16 -11.22
N VAL A 577 -9.43 20.24 -11.79
CA VAL A 577 -9.14 19.63 -13.08
C VAL A 577 -9.48 20.66 -14.17
N ASP A 578 -8.51 20.96 -15.05
CA ASP A 578 -8.75 21.87 -16.19
C ASP A 578 -9.55 21.19 -17.29
N ARG A 579 -9.20 19.92 -17.58
CA ARG A 579 -9.85 19.10 -18.60
C ARG A 579 -9.49 17.62 -18.43
N VAL A 580 -10.21 16.75 -19.12
CA VAL A 580 -9.89 15.33 -19.27
C VAL A 580 -9.60 15.05 -20.73
N GLU A 581 -8.48 14.42 -21.02
CA GLU A 581 -8.00 14.11 -22.37
C GLU A 581 -7.93 12.60 -22.58
N TYR A 582 -8.25 12.17 -23.78
CA TYR A 582 -8.08 10.78 -24.20
C TYR A 582 -7.29 10.69 -25.50
N ARG A 583 -6.67 9.55 -25.73
CA ARG A 583 -6.09 9.17 -27.02
C ARG A 583 -6.36 7.72 -27.33
N ILE A 584 -6.27 7.36 -28.61
CA ILE A 584 -6.48 6.01 -29.11
C ILE A 584 -5.17 5.53 -29.72
N ASP A 585 -4.72 4.32 -29.35
CA ASP A 585 -3.52 3.65 -29.88
C ASP A 585 -2.26 4.53 -29.86
N GLY A 586 -2.12 5.36 -28.83
CA GLY A 586 -1.00 6.30 -28.71
C GLY A 586 -1.04 7.50 -29.66
N GLY A 587 -2.19 7.80 -30.31
CA GLY A 587 -2.40 8.93 -31.20
C GLY A 587 -2.40 10.29 -30.48
N GLU A 588 -3.00 11.29 -31.12
CA GLU A 588 -3.11 12.65 -30.56
C GLU A 588 -4.11 12.68 -29.40
N TRP A 589 -3.85 13.56 -28.42
CA TRP A 589 -4.74 13.82 -27.29
C TRP A 589 -5.96 14.63 -27.73
N ILE A 590 -7.13 14.20 -27.31
CA ILE A 590 -8.44 14.80 -27.62
C ILE A 590 -9.16 15.04 -26.31
N GLU A 591 -9.72 16.21 -26.13
CA GLU A 591 -10.53 16.52 -24.95
C GLU A 591 -11.84 15.74 -24.97
N THR A 592 -12.25 15.22 -23.79
CA THR A 592 -13.53 14.52 -23.60
C THR A 592 -14.70 15.50 -23.59
N THR A 593 -15.92 14.98 -23.54
CA THR A 593 -17.14 15.78 -23.30
C THR A 593 -17.60 15.62 -21.85
N TYR A 594 -18.21 16.65 -21.28
CA TYR A 594 -18.63 16.68 -19.88
C TYR A 594 -20.12 16.96 -19.74
N SER A 595 -20.71 16.51 -18.63
CA SER A 595 -22.06 16.94 -18.23
C SER A 595 -22.06 18.40 -17.72
N ALA A 596 -20.95 18.81 -17.06
CA ALA A 596 -20.63 20.18 -16.70
C ALA A 596 -19.13 20.39 -16.94
N THR A 597 -18.70 21.61 -17.21
CA THR A 597 -17.27 21.87 -17.46
C THR A 597 -16.47 21.80 -16.15
N PRO A 598 -15.21 21.30 -16.18
CA PRO A 598 -14.39 21.21 -14.98
C PRO A 598 -14.23 22.53 -14.22
N SER A 599 -14.19 23.67 -14.94
CA SER A 599 -14.10 24.99 -14.33
C SER A 599 -15.34 25.44 -13.54
N GLU A 600 -16.48 24.76 -13.74
CA GLU A 600 -17.74 25.04 -13.04
C GLU A 600 -17.92 24.12 -11.81
N ILE A 601 -16.99 23.21 -11.60
CA ILE A 601 -17.05 22.18 -10.53
C ILE A 601 -15.93 22.47 -9.53
N GLY A 602 -16.25 22.41 -8.24
CA GLY A 602 -15.28 22.52 -7.17
C GLY A 602 -14.25 21.39 -7.20
N ALA A 603 -13.08 21.63 -6.66
CA ALA A 603 -11.98 20.70 -6.77
C ALA A 603 -12.27 19.33 -6.13
N LEU A 604 -12.98 19.29 -4.99
CA LEU A 604 -13.36 18.04 -4.31
C LEU A 604 -14.59 17.35 -4.91
N THR A 605 -15.20 17.91 -5.94
CA THR A 605 -16.45 17.39 -6.48
C THR A 605 -16.17 16.59 -7.75
N PRO A 606 -16.36 15.26 -7.73
CA PRO A 606 -16.26 14.44 -8.93
C PRO A 606 -17.24 14.88 -10.02
N PHE A 607 -16.80 14.85 -11.25
CA PHE A 607 -17.64 15.12 -12.43
C PHE A 607 -17.50 14.00 -13.45
N THR A 608 -18.55 13.81 -14.27
CA THR A 608 -18.55 12.77 -15.29
C THR A 608 -18.02 13.29 -16.62
N TRP A 609 -17.13 12.54 -17.22
CA TRP A 609 -16.68 12.74 -18.59
C TRP A 609 -17.16 11.60 -19.50
N HIS A 610 -17.29 11.90 -20.79
CA HIS A 610 -17.77 10.97 -21.81
C HIS A 610 -16.91 11.03 -23.07
N ILE A 611 -16.67 9.85 -23.66
CA ILE A 611 -16.11 9.69 -24.99
C ILE A 611 -17.13 8.97 -25.85
N LEU A 612 -17.65 9.63 -26.87
CA LEU A 612 -18.58 9.02 -27.82
C LEU A 612 -17.94 8.99 -29.21
N MET A 613 -17.78 7.79 -29.77
CA MET A 613 -17.13 7.64 -31.07
C MET A 613 -17.82 6.59 -31.95
N ASP A 614 -17.67 6.77 -33.28
CA ASP A 614 -18.14 5.83 -34.29
C ASP A 614 -16.96 4.90 -34.69
N THR A 615 -16.95 3.68 -34.16
CA THR A 615 -15.89 2.71 -34.38
C THR A 615 -15.82 2.19 -35.82
N LYS A 616 -16.90 2.39 -36.63
CA LYS A 616 -16.89 2.00 -38.04
C LYS A 616 -15.92 2.83 -38.89
N LYS A 617 -15.45 3.97 -38.38
CA LYS A 617 -14.48 4.84 -39.05
C LYS A 617 -13.04 4.47 -38.71
N MET A 618 -12.85 3.49 -37.87
CA MET A 618 -11.53 3.03 -37.41
C MET A 618 -11.05 1.82 -38.22
N SER A 619 -9.77 1.51 -38.15
CA SER A 619 -9.22 0.27 -38.66
C SER A 619 -9.89 -0.93 -37.97
N SER A 620 -9.96 -2.07 -38.65
CA SER A 620 -10.47 -3.30 -38.04
C SER A 620 -9.41 -3.84 -37.07
N GLY A 621 -9.81 -4.24 -35.87
CA GLY A 621 -8.93 -4.81 -34.85
C GLY A 621 -9.24 -4.32 -33.44
N ASN A 622 -8.35 -4.67 -32.51
CA ASN A 622 -8.40 -4.20 -31.13
C ASN A 622 -7.71 -2.82 -31.02
N HIS A 623 -8.30 -1.98 -30.24
CA HIS A 623 -7.86 -0.62 -29.98
C HIS A 623 -7.82 -0.37 -28.46
N THR A 624 -6.91 0.50 -28.02
CA THR A 624 -6.79 0.93 -26.64
C THR A 624 -7.09 2.41 -26.53
N ILE A 625 -7.98 2.76 -25.64
CA ILE A 625 -8.21 4.13 -25.19
C ILE A 625 -7.40 4.35 -23.91
N GLU A 626 -6.67 5.45 -23.88
CA GLU A 626 -5.99 5.95 -22.70
C GLU A 626 -6.60 7.30 -22.32
N VAL A 627 -6.94 7.49 -21.05
CA VAL A 627 -7.57 8.72 -20.53
C VAL A 627 -6.82 9.22 -19.32
N HIS A 628 -6.60 10.52 -19.19
CA HIS A 628 -6.10 11.16 -17.97
C HIS A 628 -6.74 12.54 -17.76
N SER A 629 -6.73 12.98 -16.52
CA SER A 629 -7.07 14.36 -16.14
C SER A 629 -5.86 15.25 -16.22
N VAL A 630 -6.09 16.54 -16.45
CA VAL A 630 -5.06 17.57 -16.62
C VAL A 630 -5.34 18.74 -15.70
N SER A 631 -4.31 19.21 -15.01
CA SER A 631 -4.28 20.46 -14.26
C SER A 631 -2.95 21.17 -14.54
N GLY A 632 -2.97 22.21 -15.37
CA GLY A 632 -1.74 22.86 -15.85
C GLY A 632 -0.80 21.86 -16.54
N GLU A 633 0.40 21.68 -15.98
CA GLU A 633 1.39 20.72 -16.48
C GLU A 633 1.22 19.31 -15.89
N TRP A 634 0.40 19.17 -14.86
CA TRP A 634 0.19 17.93 -14.11
C TRP A 634 -0.85 17.02 -14.75
N ARG A 635 -0.72 15.73 -14.48
CA ARG A 635 -1.59 14.66 -14.99
C ARG A 635 -1.98 13.71 -13.85
N SER A 636 -3.21 13.21 -13.92
CA SER A 636 -3.59 12.06 -13.11
C SER A 636 -2.91 10.78 -13.59
N LEU A 637 -3.01 9.73 -12.80
CA LEU A 637 -2.77 8.37 -13.28
C LEU A 637 -3.67 8.10 -14.49
N PRO A 638 -3.18 7.40 -15.53
CA PRO A 638 -3.98 7.06 -16.69
C PRO A 638 -4.91 5.89 -16.41
N VAL A 639 -6.09 5.90 -17.02
CA VAL A 639 -6.97 4.74 -17.14
C VAL A 639 -7.00 4.24 -18.56
N PHE A 640 -7.15 2.93 -18.72
CA PHE A 640 -7.14 2.26 -20.02
C PHE A 640 -8.44 1.51 -20.26
N SER A 641 -8.89 1.49 -21.50
CA SER A 641 -10.01 0.67 -21.96
C SER A 641 -9.72 0.09 -23.32
N GLU A 642 -10.06 -1.17 -23.50
CA GLU A 642 -9.91 -1.87 -24.77
C GLU A 642 -11.27 -2.04 -25.44
N PHE A 643 -11.28 -1.94 -26.76
CA PHE A 643 -12.46 -2.22 -27.57
C PHE A 643 -12.06 -2.77 -28.94
N SER A 644 -13.01 -3.43 -29.62
CA SER A 644 -12.77 -3.99 -30.96
C SER A 644 -13.59 -3.24 -32.01
N SER A 645 -12.99 -2.94 -33.15
CA SER A 645 -13.71 -2.41 -34.31
C SER A 645 -13.82 -3.46 -35.43
N ASN A 646 -15.01 -3.56 -36.02
CA ASN A 646 -15.31 -4.46 -37.16
C ASN A 646 -15.55 -3.66 -38.43
N SER A 647 -14.68 -2.73 -38.78
CA SER A 647 -14.82 -1.95 -40.01
C SER A 647 -14.44 -2.79 -41.22
N SER A 648 -15.36 -2.94 -42.16
CA SER A 648 -15.10 -3.55 -43.45
C SER A 648 -14.49 -2.60 -44.51
N ASN A 649 -14.23 -1.32 -44.14
CA ASN A 649 -13.81 -0.27 -45.08
C ASN A 649 -12.84 0.75 -44.45
N ALA A 650 -11.73 0.31 -43.90
CA ALA A 650 -10.62 1.21 -43.65
C ALA A 650 -9.46 0.85 -44.57
N GLU A 651 -9.09 1.72 -45.48
CA GLU A 651 -7.80 1.63 -46.19
C GLU A 651 -6.68 1.55 -45.16
N SER A 652 -5.86 0.54 -45.29
CA SER A 652 -4.74 0.26 -44.39
C SER A 652 -3.66 1.32 -44.58
N ASP A 653 -3.56 2.27 -43.66
CA ASP A 653 -2.30 2.97 -43.47
C ASP A 653 -2.01 3.19 -41.99
N TYR A 654 -0.81 2.77 -41.62
CA TYR A 654 -0.09 2.93 -40.34
C TYR A 654 -0.29 1.85 -39.29
N PHE A 655 0.59 0.83 -39.36
CA PHE A 655 0.98 0.07 -38.20
C PHE A 655 1.66 0.99 -37.17
N SER A 656 1.02 1.22 -36.02
CA SER A 656 1.64 1.97 -34.96
C SER A 656 2.82 1.20 -34.35
N PRO A 657 4.00 1.81 -34.23
CA PRO A 657 5.17 1.16 -33.63
C PRO A 657 4.98 0.74 -32.17
N VAL A 658 3.96 1.28 -31.48
CA VAL A 658 3.65 0.95 -30.08
C VAL A 658 3.06 -0.44 -29.94
N ILE A 659 2.12 -0.85 -30.82
CA ILE A 659 1.60 -2.24 -30.82
C ILE A 659 2.72 -3.24 -31.13
N LEU A 660 3.65 -2.88 -32.00
CA LEU A 660 4.83 -3.69 -32.27
C LEU A 660 5.73 -3.79 -31.00
N GLY A 661 5.82 -2.72 -30.22
CA GLY A 661 6.56 -2.68 -28.95
C GLY A 661 5.95 -3.59 -27.90
N VAL A 662 4.65 -3.50 -27.66
CA VAL A 662 3.93 -4.33 -26.68
C VAL A 662 3.95 -5.80 -27.09
N VAL A 663 3.65 -6.14 -28.36
CA VAL A 663 3.73 -7.53 -28.86
C VAL A 663 5.18 -8.05 -28.82
N VAL A 664 6.19 -7.20 -29.05
CA VAL A 664 7.61 -7.58 -28.93
C VAL A 664 8.00 -7.77 -27.46
N LEU A 665 7.50 -6.97 -26.53
CA LEU A 665 7.74 -7.15 -25.09
C LEU A 665 7.05 -8.42 -24.58
N PHE A 666 5.82 -8.71 -24.96
CA PHE A 666 5.16 -9.97 -24.64
C PHE A 666 5.88 -11.16 -25.26
N ALA A 667 6.33 -11.07 -26.52
CA ALA A 667 7.09 -12.12 -27.18
C ALA A 667 8.49 -12.31 -26.57
N LEU A 668 9.12 -11.25 -26.09
CA LEU A 668 10.42 -11.31 -25.40
C LEU A 668 10.26 -11.87 -23.99
N GLY A 669 9.23 -11.47 -23.23
CA GLY A 669 8.89 -12.02 -21.93
C GLY A 669 8.58 -13.52 -22.02
N TRP A 670 7.80 -13.90 -23.01
CA TRP A 670 7.46 -15.32 -23.27
C TRP A 670 8.68 -16.14 -23.72
N ALA A 671 9.53 -15.59 -24.58
CA ALA A 671 10.77 -16.24 -25.02
C ALA A 671 11.78 -16.41 -23.87
N THR A 672 11.84 -15.45 -22.92
CA THR A 672 12.66 -15.57 -21.71
C THR A 672 12.09 -16.60 -20.74
N SER A 673 10.78 -16.66 -20.56
CA SER A 673 10.13 -17.68 -19.73
C SER A 673 10.39 -19.11 -20.25
N ILE A 674 10.24 -19.32 -21.57
CA ILE A 674 10.56 -20.62 -22.18
C ILE A 674 12.06 -20.94 -22.06
N ALA A 675 12.93 -19.96 -22.14
CA ALA A 675 14.37 -20.15 -21.99
C ALA A 675 14.77 -20.51 -20.55
N LEU A 676 14.11 -19.90 -19.55
CA LEU A 676 14.31 -20.19 -18.12
C LEU A 676 13.76 -21.57 -17.74
N SER A 677 12.72 -22.06 -18.42
CA SER A 677 12.20 -23.43 -18.22
C SER A 677 13.14 -24.54 -18.73
N GLY A 678 14.28 -24.19 -19.31
CA GLY A 678 15.30 -25.13 -19.76
C GLY A 678 14.95 -25.90 -21.02
N SER A 679 13.84 -25.58 -21.68
CA SER A 679 13.38 -26.30 -22.89
C SER A 679 13.97 -25.79 -24.20
N MET A 680 14.51 -24.56 -24.25
CA MET A 680 15.20 -24.00 -25.44
C MET A 680 16.24 -22.94 -25.07
N SER A 681 17.24 -22.70 -25.89
CA SER A 681 18.16 -21.58 -25.69
C SER A 681 17.50 -20.26 -26.08
N PRO A 682 17.89 -19.12 -25.46
CA PRO A 682 17.33 -17.80 -25.76
C PRO A 682 17.41 -17.42 -27.25
N ILE A 683 18.49 -17.82 -27.92
CA ILE A 683 18.71 -17.55 -29.36
C ILE A 683 17.75 -18.38 -30.23
N SER A 684 17.39 -19.58 -29.79
CA SER A 684 16.44 -20.44 -30.52
C SER A 684 15.00 -19.93 -30.38
N ALA A 685 14.64 -19.44 -29.23
CA ALA A 685 13.33 -18.82 -28.97
C ALA A 685 13.16 -17.49 -29.73
N LEU A 686 14.18 -16.62 -29.75
CA LEU A 686 14.19 -15.41 -30.57
C LEU A 686 14.06 -15.69 -32.07
N ARG A 687 14.75 -16.70 -32.58
CA ARG A 687 14.63 -17.12 -34.00
C ARG A 687 13.25 -17.69 -34.35
N LEU A 688 12.57 -18.32 -33.39
CA LEU A 688 11.21 -18.79 -33.59
C LEU A 688 10.21 -17.60 -33.62
N ALA A 689 10.38 -16.64 -32.74
CA ALA A 689 9.60 -15.40 -32.71
C ALA A 689 9.83 -14.60 -34.01
N GLU A 690 11.07 -14.42 -34.43
CA GLU A 690 11.42 -13.76 -35.69
C GLU A 690 10.82 -14.45 -36.91
N LYS A 691 10.85 -15.81 -36.98
CA LYS A 691 10.21 -16.57 -38.06
C LYS A 691 8.68 -16.44 -38.05
N SER A 692 8.05 -16.33 -36.89
CA SER A 692 6.60 -16.14 -36.79
C SER A 692 6.18 -14.73 -37.24
N LEU A 693 6.97 -13.71 -36.93
CA LEU A 693 6.75 -12.32 -37.36
C LEU A 693 6.96 -12.14 -38.88
N LEU A 694 7.97 -12.78 -39.46
CA LEU A 694 8.25 -12.71 -40.89
C LEU A 694 7.24 -13.48 -41.75
N LYS A 695 6.58 -14.48 -41.19
CA LYS A 695 5.52 -15.26 -41.90
C LYS A 695 4.19 -14.51 -41.98
N ARG A 696 3.99 -13.49 -41.12
CA ARG A 696 2.78 -12.69 -41.09
C ARG A 696 2.69 -11.59 -42.17
N GLY A 697 3.75 -11.38 -42.92
CA GLY A 697 3.78 -10.44 -44.03
C GLY A 697 3.20 -10.96 -45.35
N ASN A 698 2.75 -12.20 -45.42
CA ASN A 698 2.39 -12.82 -46.71
C ASN A 698 1.13 -13.71 -46.74
N ASP A 699 0.35 -13.86 -45.66
CA ASP A 699 -0.93 -14.58 -45.77
C ASP A 699 -1.90 -14.26 -44.59
N ASP A 700 -3.17 -14.22 -44.94
CA ASP A 700 -4.32 -13.89 -44.12
C ASP A 700 -4.47 -14.67 -42.80
N SER A 701 -4.83 -13.90 -41.80
CA SER A 701 -5.40 -14.24 -40.49
C SER A 701 -6.13 -15.59 -40.41
N THR A 702 -5.81 -16.43 -39.47
CA THR A 702 -6.63 -17.33 -38.65
C THR A 702 -5.99 -18.65 -38.19
N ILE A 703 -4.73 -18.90 -38.41
CA ILE A 703 -4.13 -20.24 -38.06
C ILE A 703 -2.83 -20.07 -37.25
N LEU A 704 -2.75 -19.30 -36.21
CA LEU A 704 -1.49 -19.18 -35.44
C LEU A 704 -1.58 -19.63 -33.97
N VAL A 705 -2.76 -19.86 -33.42
CA VAL A 705 -2.93 -20.30 -32.03
C VAL A 705 -2.84 -21.82 -31.87
N ALA A 706 -3.11 -22.57 -32.90
CA ALA A 706 -3.15 -24.05 -32.82
C ALA A 706 -1.80 -24.75 -32.96
N GLU A 707 -0.75 -24.11 -33.52
CA GLU A 707 0.57 -24.74 -33.74
C GLU A 707 1.58 -24.51 -32.57
N ILE A 708 1.22 -23.72 -31.57
CA ILE A 708 2.12 -23.37 -30.47
C ILE A 708 1.88 -24.23 -29.20
N ILE A 709 0.78 -25.00 -29.19
CA ILE A 709 0.38 -25.87 -28.05
C ILE A 709 0.64 -27.37 -28.32
N GLY A 710 1.45 -27.70 -29.29
CA GLY A 710 1.86 -29.07 -29.57
C GLY A 710 3.28 -29.38 -29.09
#